data_b539d747e065b7957b49f505db693759
#
_entry.id   b539d747e065b7957b49f505db693759
#
_cell.length_a   1.000
_cell.length_b   1.000
_cell.length_c   1.000
_cell.angle_alpha   90.00
_cell.angle_beta   90.00
_cell.angle_gamma   90.00
#
_symmetry.space_group_name_H-M   'P 1'
#
loop_
_entity.id
_entity.type
_entity.pdbx_description
1 polymer ?
#
loop_
_entity_poly.entity_id
_entity_poly.type
_entity_poly.pdbx_seq_one_letter_code
_entity_poly.pdbx_strand_id
1 'polypeptide(L)'
;MNGAEDPDALFQVGQRLHITQLVYLWPLENHIAQVLPDGGKQEIIHFRTDIHGLIRHTLPLRDVSNNLKVFFAQQCSLILNVVGTNGSQYDLDSLPDARQRTLRLMQNLQSVGLGGHQAQRIFAEVMSDTLSSYIKTTYAGQWTSQSQVVEQLHHWIENTFARFVVEILAFMKERSTMAADRVTEIMHTDVERWQEMGINRLGVLRTDELFNVIVDWDDSRGAIEDLKRYVTVPSSRTYLTTTFSNVVSHRLLQPGASTYEILQMYISIIRAFTMLDPKGVLLDRVARPIRRYLRERDDTVTIVVGGLLADPEDEAMARDALTELAVEMSKSTESKGADDGDDGELDFDDLNWMPDPVDAGPEYKKSKNSDVIGSIVSLFESKDVFVKEFQNILGERLLKKEYEFDREIRVMELLKLRFGEAALQACEVMLRDIQDSRRVDTVIHKDQVLDSGDGSGSELHSRILSHLFWPSLHSETFFIPPEISTLQSRYSAGFENLKQSRKLTWLHALGQVTVTLDLEDRTVIEEVQTWQASVIHAFQPSPTEDASRPVTRTFDELLSRLEMTDSLLQNALTFWIGKLILKQTSTSPPTYTVLETLSDEDAAHPGTLSAANAAAAEVATAAAAPAVLSEHEVAQEKMEVYSQYVVGMLTNGGPMPLQQIVMMLKLTVAGGFPFGNEELKLYLEEEVRGGKLDFAGGLYKIKH
;
A
#
# COMPACT_ATOMS: atom_id res chain seq x y z
N MET A 1 -38.10 -13.36 45.99
CA MET A 1 -36.83 -12.80 45.43
C MET A 1 -37.26 -11.88 44.32
N ASN A 2 -37.29 -10.57 44.58
CA ASN A 2 -37.59 -9.58 43.57
C ASN A 2 -36.34 -9.44 42.72
N GLY A 3 -36.48 -9.52 41.42
CA GLY A 3 -35.48 -9.55 40.32
C GLY A 3 -34.29 -8.61 40.32
N ALA A 4 -33.68 -8.38 41.46
CA ALA A 4 -32.38 -7.74 41.58
C ALA A 4 -31.32 -8.82 41.76
N GLU A 5 -30.31 -8.84 40.87
CA GLU A 5 -29.13 -9.68 40.95
C GLU A 5 -28.31 -9.28 42.19
N ASP A 6 -28.64 -9.92 43.34
CA ASP A 6 -27.90 -9.68 44.59
C ASP A 6 -27.08 -10.94 44.94
N PRO A 7 -25.77 -10.90 44.66
CA PRO A 7 -24.86 -12.02 44.92
C PRO A 7 -24.72 -12.34 46.42
N ASP A 8 -24.84 -11.35 47.29
CA ASP A 8 -24.79 -11.54 48.75
C ASP A 8 -26.04 -12.27 49.26
N ALA A 9 -27.20 -12.05 48.64
CA ALA A 9 -28.41 -12.81 48.95
C ALA A 9 -28.24 -14.30 48.65
N LEU A 10 -27.60 -14.69 47.55
CA LEU A 10 -27.30 -16.09 47.20
C LEU A 10 -26.40 -16.74 48.27
N PHE A 11 -25.38 -16.05 48.74
CA PHE A 11 -24.47 -16.54 49.77
C PHE A 11 -25.22 -16.78 51.08
N GLN A 12 -26.06 -15.86 51.50
CA GLN A 12 -26.90 -16.01 52.71
C GLN A 12 -27.93 -17.13 52.58
N VAL A 13 -28.59 -17.29 51.41
CA VAL A 13 -29.52 -18.39 51.14
C VAL A 13 -28.78 -19.73 51.18
N GLY A 14 -27.63 -19.87 50.54
CA GLY A 14 -26.82 -21.09 50.60
C GLY A 14 -26.44 -21.47 52.02
N GLN A 15 -26.02 -20.47 52.82
CA GLN A 15 -25.70 -20.68 54.25
C GLN A 15 -26.91 -21.12 55.08
N ARG A 16 -28.06 -20.48 54.89
CA ARG A 16 -29.31 -20.86 55.61
C ARG A 16 -29.77 -22.27 55.25
N LEU A 17 -29.72 -22.63 53.95
CA LEU A 17 -30.09 -23.97 53.49
C LEU A 17 -29.15 -25.04 54.10
N HIS A 18 -27.85 -24.76 54.16
CA HIS A 18 -26.87 -25.64 54.78
C HIS A 18 -27.15 -25.83 56.29
N ILE A 19 -27.37 -24.73 57.01
CA ILE A 19 -27.72 -24.78 58.43
C ILE A 19 -29.01 -25.58 58.64
N THR A 20 -30.04 -25.33 57.80
CA THR A 20 -31.28 -26.04 57.87
C THR A 20 -31.09 -27.54 57.68
N GLN A 21 -30.31 -27.95 56.68
CA GLN A 21 -29.97 -29.33 56.44
C GLN A 21 -29.25 -29.97 57.64
N LEU A 22 -28.28 -29.26 58.21
CA LEU A 22 -27.56 -29.75 59.41
C LEU A 22 -28.51 -29.97 60.60
N VAL A 23 -29.47 -29.08 60.80
CA VAL A 23 -30.47 -29.24 61.88
C VAL A 23 -31.28 -30.56 61.76
N TYR A 24 -31.55 -30.96 60.50
CA TYR A 24 -32.31 -32.22 60.28
C TYR A 24 -31.38 -33.44 60.21
N LEU A 25 -30.19 -33.36 59.71
CA LEU A 25 -29.25 -34.48 59.61
C LEU A 25 -28.54 -34.81 60.92
N TRP A 26 -28.22 -33.80 61.75
CA TRP A 26 -27.41 -33.96 62.96
C TRP A 26 -28.10 -34.93 63.98
N PRO A 27 -29.41 -34.84 64.26
CA PRO A 27 -30.06 -35.80 65.13
C PRO A 27 -30.11 -37.21 64.52
N LEU A 28 -30.25 -37.32 63.22
CA LEU A 28 -30.30 -38.60 62.52
C LEU A 28 -28.94 -39.31 62.57
N GLU A 29 -27.83 -38.58 62.37
CA GLU A 29 -26.48 -39.13 62.44
C GLU A 29 -25.98 -39.41 63.86
N ASN A 30 -26.37 -38.62 64.86
CA ASN A 30 -25.78 -38.72 66.20
C ASN A 30 -26.71 -39.52 67.18
N HIS A 31 -28.01 -39.58 66.95
CA HIS A 31 -28.91 -40.24 67.84
C HIS A 31 -29.65 -41.47 67.24
N ILE A 32 -30.17 -41.30 66.02
CA ILE A 32 -30.98 -42.34 65.38
C ILE A 32 -30.08 -43.42 64.75
N ALA A 33 -28.98 -43.07 64.14
CA ALA A 33 -28.04 -44.02 63.55
C ALA A 33 -27.44 -45.00 64.54
N GLN A 34 -27.36 -44.66 65.83
CA GLN A 34 -26.87 -45.56 66.89
C GLN A 34 -27.86 -46.66 67.24
N VAL A 35 -29.14 -46.49 66.88
CA VAL A 35 -30.22 -47.45 67.25
C VAL A 35 -30.56 -48.37 66.06
N LEU A 36 -30.15 -47.96 64.82
CA LEU A 36 -30.45 -48.70 63.58
C LEU A 36 -29.42 -49.79 63.31
N PRO A 37 -29.76 -50.93 62.69
CA PRO A 37 -28.80 -51.90 62.20
C PRO A 37 -27.91 -51.28 61.14
N ASP A 38 -26.65 -51.68 61.13
CA ASP A 38 -25.57 -51.12 60.23
C ASP A 38 -25.32 -49.61 60.40
N GLY A 39 -25.71 -49.03 61.57
CA GLY A 39 -25.50 -47.59 61.82
C GLY A 39 -26.38 -46.70 60.96
N GLY A 40 -27.48 -47.20 60.38
CA GLY A 40 -28.44 -46.45 59.55
C GLY A 40 -27.90 -45.77 58.34
N LYS A 41 -26.83 -46.29 57.79
CA LYS A 41 -26.11 -45.64 56.67
C LYS A 41 -26.97 -45.47 55.39
N GLN A 42 -27.78 -46.48 55.08
CA GLN A 42 -28.66 -46.42 53.91
C GLN A 42 -29.80 -45.42 54.10
N GLU A 43 -30.39 -45.38 55.26
CA GLU A 43 -31.49 -44.48 55.65
C GLU A 43 -30.99 -43.01 55.63
N ILE A 44 -29.79 -42.76 56.12
CA ILE A 44 -29.16 -41.42 56.05
C ILE A 44 -28.95 -40.98 54.63
N ILE A 45 -28.46 -41.88 53.76
CA ILE A 45 -28.23 -41.58 52.33
C ILE A 45 -29.58 -41.29 51.65
N HIS A 46 -30.65 -42.13 51.92
CA HIS A 46 -31.96 -41.88 51.35
C HIS A 46 -32.55 -40.55 51.79
N PHE A 47 -32.51 -40.27 53.10
CA PHE A 47 -33.03 -39.04 53.66
C PHE A 47 -32.28 -37.80 53.11
N ARG A 48 -30.97 -37.90 52.96
CA ARG A 48 -30.18 -36.85 52.31
C ARG A 48 -30.59 -36.62 50.85
N THR A 49 -30.81 -37.69 50.10
CA THR A 49 -31.31 -37.64 48.73
C THR A 49 -32.67 -37.00 48.60
N ASP A 50 -33.59 -37.33 49.54
CA ASP A 50 -34.95 -36.76 49.58
C ASP A 50 -34.93 -35.25 49.89
N ILE A 51 -34.09 -34.83 50.86
CA ILE A 51 -33.86 -33.40 51.15
C ILE A 51 -33.31 -32.67 49.89
N HIS A 52 -32.32 -33.25 49.20
CA HIS A 52 -31.78 -32.68 47.98
C HIS A 52 -32.83 -32.55 46.87
N GLY A 53 -33.70 -33.58 46.73
CA GLY A 53 -34.85 -33.56 45.81
C GLY A 53 -35.86 -32.46 46.18
N LEU A 54 -36.23 -32.33 47.45
CA LEU A 54 -37.13 -31.29 47.93
C LEU A 54 -36.54 -29.85 47.59
N ILE A 55 -35.29 -29.62 47.91
CA ILE A 55 -34.64 -28.35 47.67
C ILE A 55 -34.62 -28.01 46.15
N ARG A 56 -34.32 -29.00 45.32
CA ARG A 56 -34.33 -28.81 43.85
C ARG A 56 -35.70 -28.46 43.30
N HIS A 57 -36.76 -29.04 43.87
CA HIS A 57 -38.13 -28.77 43.41
C HIS A 57 -38.74 -27.48 43.96
N THR A 58 -38.25 -26.99 45.10
CA THR A 58 -38.79 -25.78 45.73
C THR A 58 -38.09 -24.49 45.28
N LEU A 59 -36.83 -24.59 44.82
CA LEU A 59 -36.05 -23.41 44.39
C LEU A 59 -36.26 -23.10 42.90
N PRO A 60 -36.36 -21.83 42.53
CA PRO A 60 -36.34 -21.40 41.13
C PRO A 60 -34.91 -21.55 40.57
N LEU A 61 -34.63 -22.75 40.04
CA LEU A 61 -33.27 -23.12 39.57
C LEU A 61 -32.67 -22.14 38.55
N ARG A 62 -33.52 -21.48 37.76
CA ARG A 62 -33.09 -20.49 36.78
C ARG A 62 -32.49 -19.26 37.45
N ASP A 63 -33.16 -18.73 38.46
CA ASP A 63 -32.71 -17.57 39.22
C ASP A 63 -31.46 -17.89 40.04
N VAL A 64 -31.42 -19.10 40.63
CA VAL A 64 -30.24 -19.60 41.35
C VAL A 64 -29.02 -19.68 40.39
N SER A 65 -29.21 -20.19 39.17
CA SER A 65 -28.14 -20.30 38.18
C SER A 65 -27.63 -18.93 37.74
N ASN A 66 -28.52 -17.98 37.49
CA ASN A 66 -28.14 -16.61 37.10
C ASN A 66 -27.36 -15.89 38.22
N ASN A 67 -27.88 -15.94 39.44
CA ASN A 67 -27.23 -15.34 40.59
C ASN A 67 -25.86 -16.00 40.90
N LEU A 68 -25.76 -17.32 40.67
CA LEU A 68 -24.50 -18.05 40.81
C LEU A 68 -23.48 -17.61 39.76
N LYS A 69 -23.92 -17.39 38.52
CA LYS A 69 -23.08 -16.85 37.45
C LYS A 69 -22.53 -15.46 37.80
N VAL A 70 -23.40 -14.55 38.25
CA VAL A 70 -23.02 -13.21 38.68
C VAL A 70 -22.06 -13.23 39.87
N PHE A 71 -22.34 -14.07 40.87
CA PHE A 71 -21.46 -14.24 42.02
C PHE A 71 -20.06 -14.71 41.62
N PHE A 72 -19.99 -15.79 40.83
CA PHE A 72 -18.70 -16.27 40.34
C PHE A 72 -17.96 -15.22 39.49
N ALA A 73 -18.68 -14.53 38.61
CA ALA A 73 -18.04 -13.49 37.79
C ALA A 73 -17.41 -12.40 38.66
N GLN A 74 -18.07 -11.93 39.69
CA GLN A 74 -17.55 -10.93 40.61
C GLN A 74 -16.38 -11.47 41.44
N GLN A 75 -16.51 -12.65 42.04
CA GLN A 75 -15.45 -13.18 42.90
C GLN A 75 -14.22 -13.60 42.07
N CYS A 76 -14.41 -14.23 40.90
CA CYS A 76 -13.30 -14.63 40.02
C CYS A 76 -12.56 -13.41 39.45
N SER A 77 -13.26 -12.34 39.10
CA SER A 77 -12.60 -11.12 38.65
C SER A 77 -11.71 -10.48 39.73
N LEU A 78 -12.17 -10.51 40.99
CA LEU A 78 -11.39 -10.05 42.13
C LEU A 78 -10.18 -10.95 42.38
N ILE A 79 -10.38 -12.29 42.48
CA ILE A 79 -9.32 -13.24 42.80
C ILE A 79 -8.22 -13.31 41.74
N LEU A 80 -8.61 -13.20 40.47
CA LEU A 80 -7.69 -13.27 39.35
C LEU A 80 -7.12 -11.89 38.94
N ASN A 81 -7.43 -10.85 39.74
CA ASN A 81 -6.97 -9.47 39.52
C ASN A 81 -7.27 -8.96 38.08
N VAL A 82 -8.44 -9.36 37.54
CA VAL A 82 -8.92 -8.86 36.25
C VAL A 82 -9.51 -7.49 36.50
N VAL A 83 -8.80 -6.44 36.11
CA VAL A 83 -9.29 -5.06 36.24
C VAL A 83 -10.57 -4.92 35.41
N GLY A 84 -11.69 -4.73 36.11
CA GLY A 84 -12.95 -4.43 35.44
C GLY A 84 -12.85 -3.08 34.72
N THR A 85 -13.66 -2.89 33.67
CA THR A 85 -13.76 -1.66 32.86
C THR A 85 -14.02 -0.37 33.64
N ASN A 86 -14.23 -0.44 34.96
CA ASN A 86 -14.57 0.67 35.83
C ASN A 86 -13.37 1.25 36.61
N GLY A 87 -12.13 0.84 36.36
CA GLY A 87 -10.94 1.48 36.92
C GLY A 87 -10.82 1.51 38.44
N SER A 88 -11.63 0.77 39.17
CA SER A 88 -11.53 0.70 40.64
C SER A 88 -10.35 -0.21 41.03
N GLN A 89 -9.37 0.40 41.63
CA GLN A 89 -8.24 -0.25 42.27
C GLN A 89 -8.77 -1.06 43.46
N TYR A 90 -8.78 -2.39 43.34
CA TYR A 90 -9.24 -3.27 44.41
C TYR A 90 -8.20 -3.37 45.52
N ASP A 91 -8.66 -3.24 46.79
CA ASP A 91 -7.82 -3.46 47.96
C ASP A 91 -7.27 -4.87 47.99
N LEU A 92 -5.98 -5.05 48.06
CA LEU A 92 -5.27 -6.32 48.18
C LEU A 92 -5.73 -7.12 49.43
N ASP A 93 -6.27 -6.45 50.43
CA ASP A 93 -6.80 -7.04 51.65
C ASP A 93 -8.13 -7.83 51.45
N SER A 94 -8.83 -7.60 50.35
CA SER A 94 -10.11 -8.29 50.01
C SER A 94 -9.92 -9.64 49.31
N LEU A 95 -8.74 -9.98 48.81
CA LEU A 95 -8.42 -11.22 48.08
C LEU A 95 -8.62 -12.50 48.88
N PRO A 96 -8.09 -12.64 50.12
CA PRO A 96 -8.29 -13.86 50.94
C PRO A 96 -9.75 -14.03 51.31
N ASP A 97 -10.51 -12.94 51.53
CA ASP A 97 -11.94 -13.01 51.86
C ASP A 97 -12.79 -13.46 50.67
N ALA A 98 -12.53 -12.93 49.45
CA ALA A 98 -13.22 -13.36 48.24
C ALA A 98 -13.01 -14.85 47.93
N ARG A 99 -11.77 -15.34 48.07
CA ARG A 99 -11.46 -16.77 47.92
C ARG A 99 -12.18 -17.62 48.95
N GLN A 100 -12.15 -17.19 50.20
CA GLN A 100 -12.82 -17.92 51.28
C GLN A 100 -14.36 -17.91 51.12
N ARG A 101 -14.95 -16.81 50.68
CA ARG A 101 -16.38 -16.71 50.35
C ARG A 101 -16.78 -17.69 49.26
N THR A 102 -15.98 -17.77 48.20
CA THR A 102 -16.24 -18.68 47.06
C THR A 102 -16.19 -20.14 47.54
N LEU A 103 -15.16 -20.52 48.29
CA LEU A 103 -15.02 -21.87 48.84
C LEU A 103 -16.16 -22.23 49.76
N ARG A 104 -16.55 -21.33 50.69
CA ARG A 104 -17.69 -21.55 51.60
C ARG A 104 -19.02 -21.69 50.83
N LEU A 105 -19.28 -20.88 49.82
CA LEU A 105 -20.48 -21.01 48.99
C LEU A 105 -20.53 -22.39 48.32
N MET A 106 -19.39 -22.79 47.71
CA MET A 106 -19.34 -24.11 47.05
C MET A 106 -19.54 -25.26 48.00
N GLN A 107 -18.97 -25.20 49.20
CA GLN A 107 -19.15 -26.18 50.25
C GLN A 107 -20.64 -26.26 50.66
N ASN A 108 -21.28 -25.11 50.86
CA ASN A 108 -22.69 -25.04 51.20
C ASN A 108 -23.59 -25.60 50.07
N LEU A 109 -23.30 -25.22 48.82
CA LEU A 109 -24.08 -25.75 47.65
C LEU A 109 -23.88 -27.26 47.47
N GLN A 110 -22.66 -27.76 47.70
CA GLN A 110 -22.37 -29.19 47.63
C GLN A 110 -23.13 -29.98 48.70
N SER A 111 -23.13 -29.47 49.94
CA SER A 111 -23.84 -30.11 51.04
C SER A 111 -25.35 -30.21 50.78
N VAL A 112 -25.93 -29.22 50.12
CA VAL A 112 -27.37 -29.11 49.83
C VAL A 112 -27.77 -29.82 48.51
N GLY A 113 -26.79 -30.38 47.78
CA GLY A 113 -27.03 -31.08 46.50
C GLY A 113 -27.17 -30.17 45.27
N LEU A 114 -26.89 -28.87 45.42
CA LEU A 114 -26.91 -27.90 44.32
C LEU A 114 -25.52 -27.70 43.68
N GLY A 115 -24.44 -28.22 44.30
CA GLY A 115 -23.05 -28.12 43.84
C GLY A 115 -22.66 -29.11 42.75
N GLY A 116 -23.61 -29.83 42.12
CA GLY A 116 -23.35 -30.84 41.11
C GLY A 116 -22.99 -30.28 39.73
N HIS A 117 -23.19 -31.08 38.69
CA HIS A 117 -22.78 -30.79 37.31
C HIS A 117 -23.21 -29.41 36.80
N GLN A 118 -24.38 -28.89 37.24
CA GLN A 118 -24.84 -27.57 36.80
C GLN A 118 -23.96 -26.42 37.35
N ALA A 119 -23.59 -26.48 38.64
CA ALA A 119 -22.70 -25.49 39.24
C ALA A 119 -21.30 -25.56 38.62
N GLN A 120 -20.79 -26.77 38.34
CA GLN A 120 -19.51 -26.96 37.63
C GLN A 120 -19.53 -26.34 36.23
N ARG A 121 -20.64 -26.52 35.50
CA ARG A 121 -20.78 -25.93 34.15
C ARG A 121 -20.78 -24.40 34.20
N ILE A 122 -21.55 -23.81 35.14
CA ILE A 122 -21.59 -22.34 35.32
C ILE A 122 -20.20 -21.82 35.70
N PHE A 123 -19.51 -22.49 36.63
CA PHE A 123 -18.15 -22.13 37.01
C PHE A 123 -17.17 -22.18 35.81
N ALA A 124 -17.22 -23.26 35.04
CA ALA A 124 -16.38 -23.39 33.83
C ALA A 124 -16.68 -22.30 32.79
N GLU A 125 -17.93 -21.93 32.59
CA GLU A 125 -18.35 -20.84 31.72
C GLU A 125 -17.76 -19.49 32.19
N VAL A 126 -17.92 -19.17 33.47
CA VAL A 126 -17.38 -17.94 34.07
C VAL A 126 -15.85 -17.90 33.98
N MET A 127 -15.17 -19.01 34.29
CA MET A 127 -13.70 -19.07 34.18
C MET A 127 -13.23 -18.86 32.75
N SER A 128 -13.95 -19.42 31.78
CA SER A 128 -13.71 -19.19 30.36
C SER A 128 -13.86 -17.72 29.98
N ASP A 129 -14.92 -17.06 30.44
CA ASP A 129 -15.17 -15.63 30.19
C ASP A 129 -14.11 -14.75 30.89
N THR A 130 -13.71 -15.12 32.12
CA THR A 130 -12.68 -14.40 32.89
C THR A 130 -11.31 -14.48 32.22
N LEU A 131 -10.94 -15.66 31.70
CA LEU A 131 -9.70 -15.82 30.93
C LEU A 131 -9.69 -14.91 29.69
N SER A 132 -10.82 -14.83 28.98
CA SER A 132 -10.95 -13.93 27.81
C SER A 132 -10.80 -12.46 28.18
N SER A 133 -11.47 -12.07 29.28
CA SER A 133 -11.42 -10.70 29.78
C SER A 133 -10.02 -10.32 30.24
N TYR A 134 -9.34 -11.22 30.96
CA TYR A 134 -7.94 -11.01 31.39
C TYR A 134 -7.02 -10.78 30.19
N ILE A 135 -7.08 -11.67 29.19
CA ILE A 135 -6.24 -11.54 27.99
C ILE A 135 -6.50 -10.21 27.29
N LYS A 136 -7.78 -9.83 27.14
CA LYS A 136 -8.14 -8.58 26.47
C LYS A 136 -7.70 -7.34 27.25
N THR A 137 -7.88 -7.33 28.57
CA THR A 137 -7.53 -6.14 29.38
C THR A 137 -6.04 -5.99 29.61
N THR A 138 -5.30 -7.11 29.69
CA THR A 138 -3.88 -7.08 29.98
C THR A 138 -3.01 -6.92 28.77
N TYR A 139 -3.35 -7.59 27.65
CA TYR A 139 -2.47 -7.70 26.49
C TYR A 139 -2.93 -6.90 25.26
N ALA A 140 -4.13 -6.29 25.28
CA ALA A 140 -4.54 -5.44 24.15
C ALA A 140 -3.57 -4.27 23.98
N GLY A 141 -3.12 -4.03 22.73
CA GLY A 141 -2.21 -2.95 22.39
C GLY A 141 -0.76 -3.15 22.82
N GLN A 142 -0.38 -4.30 23.41
CA GLN A 142 1.01 -4.61 23.74
C GLN A 142 1.67 -5.36 22.58
N TRP A 143 2.39 -4.63 21.73
CA TRP A 143 2.94 -5.16 20.46
C TRP A 143 4.46 -5.09 20.36
N THR A 144 5.16 -4.69 21.42
CA THR A 144 6.62 -4.47 21.41
C THR A 144 7.40 -5.69 20.91
N SER A 145 8.46 -5.45 20.18
CA SER A 145 9.40 -6.49 19.72
C SER A 145 10.01 -7.26 20.88
N GLN A 146 10.34 -8.55 20.68
CA GLN A 146 10.70 -9.51 21.70
C GLN A 146 9.56 -9.74 22.70
N SER A 147 8.42 -10.19 22.17
CA SER A 147 7.25 -10.45 22.98
C SER A 147 7.51 -11.53 24.03
N GLN A 148 7.30 -11.18 25.30
CA GLN A 148 7.22 -12.13 26.42
C GLN A 148 5.78 -12.46 26.83
N VAL A 149 4.81 -12.01 26.03
CA VAL A 149 3.38 -12.11 26.35
C VAL A 149 2.94 -13.56 26.50
N VAL A 150 3.38 -14.44 25.60
CA VAL A 150 3.03 -15.87 25.65
C VAL A 150 3.59 -16.55 26.90
N GLU A 151 4.83 -16.22 27.29
CA GLU A 151 5.48 -16.77 28.48
C GLU A 151 4.82 -16.24 29.76
N GLN A 152 4.50 -14.95 29.81
CA GLN A 152 3.78 -14.34 30.91
C GLN A 152 2.36 -14.94 31.05
N LEU A 153 1.66 -15.16 29.94
CA LEU A 153 0.35 -15.79 29.91
C LEU A 153 0.44 -17.23 30.43
N HIS A 154 1.41 -18.03 29.99
CA HIS A 154 1.63 -19.39 30.48
C HIS A 154 1.91 -19.41 31.98
N HIS A 155 2.80 -18.55 32.45
CA HIS A 155 3.13 -18.42 33.87
C HIS A 155 1.88 -18.04 34.71
N TRP A 156 1.08 -17.09 34.24
CA TRP A 156 -0.15 -16.69 34.92
C TRP A 156 -1.20 -17.82 34.93
N ILE A 157 -1.37 -18.53 33.82
CA ILE A 157 -2.30 -19.67 33.74
C ILE A 157 -1.88 -20.77 34.71
N GLU A 158 -0.59 -21.12 34.77
CA GLU A 158 -0.10 -22.17 35.63
C GLU A 158 -0.17 -21.80 37.12
N ASN A 159 0.31 -20.61 37.47
CA ASN A 159 0.49 -20.24 38.88
C ASN A 159 -0.75 -19.61 39.51
N THR A 160 -1.63 -18.98 38.74
CA THR A 160 -2.80 -18.26 39.28
C THR A 160 -4.09 -18.93 38.86
N PHE A 161 -4.34 -19.07 37.57
CA PHE A 161 -5.60 -19.57 37.02
C PHE A 161 -5.81 -21.05 37.35
N ALA A 162 -4.84 -21.91 37.02
CA ALA A 162 -4.97 -23.35 37.20
C ALA A 162 -5.06 -23.72 38.68
N ARG A 163 -4.26 -23.10 39.54
CA ARG A 163 -4.31 -23.35 40.99
C ARG A 163 -5.68 -23.04 41.56
N PHE A 164 -6.29 -21.93 41.18
CA PHE A 164 -7.62 -21.55 41.64
C PHE A 164 -8.69 -22.51 41.11
N VAL A 165 -8.66 -22.87 39.83
CA VAL A 165 -9.62 -23.81 39.22
C VAL A 165 -9.52 -25.17 39.90
N VAL A 166 -8.32 -25.70 40.12
CA VAL A 166 -8.11 -27.00 40.77
C VAL A 166 -8.63 -26.98 42.20
N GLU A 167 -8.41 -25.91 42.95
CA GLU A 167 -8.89 -25.76 44.31
C GLU A 167 -10.43 -25.83 44.36
N ILE A 168 -11.14 -25.10 43.52
CA ILE A 168 -12.60 -25.10 43.45
C ILE A 168 -13.14 -26.48 43.00
N LEU A 169 -12.53 -27.08 41.97
CA LEU A 169 -12.94 -28.41 41.49
C LEU A 169 -12.72 -29.51 42.51
N ALA A 170 -11.68 -29.41 43.35
CA ALA A 170 -11.44 -30.34 44.45
C ALA A 170 -12.58 -30.30 45.47
N PHE A 171 -13.15 -29.13 45.75
CA PHE A 171 -14.34 -29.00 46.62
C PHE A 171 -15.61 -29.50 45.95
N MET A 172 -15.72 -29.47 44.62
CA MET A 172 -16.89 -29.93 43.89
C MET A 172 -16.96 -31.46 43.71
N LYS A 173 -15.82 -32.17 43.80
CA LYS A 173 -15.76 -33.64 43.75
C LYS A 173 -16.07 -34.21 45.13
N GLU A 174 -17.08 -35.10 45.22
CA GLU A 174 -17.38 -35.85 46.43
C GLU A 174 -16.10 -36.57 46.92
N ARG A 175 -15.87 -36.55 48.25
CA ARG A 175 -14.80 -37.26 48.93
C ARG A 175 -14.91 -38.78 48.68
N SER A 176 -14.50 -39.24 47.53
CA SER A 176 -14.22 -40.66 47.30
C SER A 176 -12.75 -40.91 47.67
N THR A 177 -12.55 -41.76 48.64
CA THR A 177 -11.31 -42.04 49.37
C THR A 177 -10.16 -42.66 48.57
N MET A 178 -10.19 -42.61 47.23
CA MET A 178 -9.15 -43.15 46.32
C MET A 178 -8.60 -42.11 45.35
N ALA A 179 -8.77 -40.82 45.62
CA ALA A 179 -8.57 -39.78 44.56
C ALA A 179 -7.27 -38.95 44.66
N ALA A 180 -6.41 -39.17 45.67
CA ALA A 180 -5.24 -38.33 45.85
C ALA A 180 -4.19 -38.49 44.71
N ASP A 181 -3.99 -39.72 44.22
CA ASP A 181 -3.04 -39.96 43.11
C ASP A 181 -3.57 -39.59 41.71
N ARG A 182 -4.90 -39.70 41.50
CA ARG A 182 -5.53 -39.31 40.23
C ARG A 182 -5.69 -37.80 40.07
N VAL A 183 -5.74 -37.05 41.16
CA VAL A 183 -5.84 -35.58 41.11
C VAL A 183 -4.52 -34.98 40.57
N THR A 184 -3.39 -35.60 40.91
CA THR A 184 -2.07 -35.15 40.37
C THR A 184 -1.87 -35.50 38.91
N GLU A 185 -2.34 -36.64 38.41
CA GLU A 185 -2.27 -36.97 36.97
C GLU A 185 -3.19 -36.13 36.08
N ILE A 186 -4.38 -35.74 36.61
CA ILE A 186 -5.32 -34.86 35.88
C ILE A 186 -4.73 -33.42 35.73
N MET A 187 -3.90 -33.00 36.69
CA MET A 187 -3.39 -31.62 36.72
C MET A 187 -2.47 -31.23 35.53
N HIS A 188 -1.64 -32.12 35.05
CA HIS A 188 -0.71 -31.77 33.93
C HIS A 188 -1.44 -31.61 32.59
N THR A 189 -2.25 -32.55 32.23
CA THR A 189 -2.98 -32.52 30.95
C THR A 189 -4.04 -31.40 30.88
N ASP A 190 -4.64 -31.03 32.03
CA ASP A 190 -5.61 -29.95 32.06
C ASP A 190 -4.96 -28.57 32.04
N VAL A 191 -3.76 -28.39 32.64
CA VAL A 191 -2.99 -27.13 32.54
C VAL A 191 -2.55 -26.88 31.11
N GLU A 192 -2.05 -27.88 30.39
CA GLU A 192 -1.69 -27.77 28.99
C GLU A 192 -2.88 -27.34 28.13
N ARG A 193 -4.09 -27.93 28.35
CA ARG A 193 -5.32 -27.52 27.65
C ARG A 193 -5.72 -26.07 27.95
N TRP A 194 -5.55 -25.60 29.19
CA TRP A 194 -5.82 -24.20 29.53
C TRP A 194 -4.81 -23.25 28.92
N GLN A 195 -3.54 -23.66 28.83
CA GLN A 195 -2.51 -22.91 28.12
C GLN A 195 -2.84 -22.82 26.63
N GLU A 196 -3.21 -23.93 25.98
CA GLU A 196 -3.66 -23.92 24.58
C GLU A 196 -4.90 -23.03 24.37
N MET A 197 -5.86 -23.09 25.30
CA MET A 197 -7.04 -22.22 25.27
C MET A 197 -6.65 -20.74 25.43
N GLY A 198 -5.68 -20.44 26.27
CA GLY A 198 -5.11 -19.10 26.43
C GLY A 198 -4.45 -18.60 25.15
N ILE A 199 -3.59 -19.42 24.53
CA ILE A 199 -2.96 -19.10 23.24
C ILE A 199 -4.00 -18.86 22.14
N ASN A 200 -5.04 -19.70 22.07
CA ASN A 200 -6.11 -19.53 21.09
C ASN A 200 -6.85 -18.18 21.27
N ARG A 201 -7.09 -17.75 22.50
CA ARG A 201 -7.76 -16.46 22.77
C ARG A 201 -6.84 -15.27 22.51
N LEU A 202 -5.57 -15.39 22.88
CA LEU A 202 -4.56 -14.38 22.53
C LEU A 202 -4.43 -14.25 21.01
N GLY A 203 -4.40 -15.38 20.29
CA GLY A 203 -4.37 -15.39 18.83
C GLY A 203 -5.58 -14.73 18.18
N VAL A 204 -6.80 -14.95 18.74
CA VAL A 204 -8.00 -14.23 18.28
C VAL A 204 -7.86 -12.72 18.52
N LEU A 205 -7.42 -12.29 19.72
CA LEU A 205 -7.17 -10.88 20.02
C LEU A 205 -6.16 -10.27 19.02
N ARG A 206 -5.02 -10.94 18.82
CA ARG A 206 -3.99 -10.49 17.87
C ARG A 206 -4.50 -10.47 16.42
N THR A 207 -5.40 -11.39 16.06
CA THR A 207 -6.04 -11.38 14.72
C THR A 207 -6.93 -10.16 14.54
N ASP A 208 -7.68 -9.78 15.57
CA ASP A 208 -8.53 -8.58 15.52
C ASP A 208 -7.70 -7.28 15.47
N GLU A 209 -6.53 -7.27 16.12
CA GLU A 209 -5.60 -6.15 16.13
C GLU A 209 -4.68 -6.10 14.90
N LEU A 210 -4.58 -7.18 14.12
CA LEU A 210 -3.55 -7.40 13.09
C LEU A 210 -3.45 -6.26 12.06
N PHE A 211 -4.56 -5.66 11.68
CA PHE A 211 -4.54 -4.53 10.76
C PHE A 211 -3.79 -3.33 11.35
N ASN A 212 -4.03 -2.99 12.61
CA ASN A 212 -3.35 -1.89 13.28
C ASN A 212 -1.87 -2.21 13.53
N VAL A 213 -1.57 -3.48 13.86
CA VAL A 213 -0.20 -4.01 14.00
C VAL A 213 0.60 -3.83 12.70
N ILE A 214 -0.03 -4.03 11.55
CA ILE A 214 0.63 -3.88 10.24
C ILE A 214 0.78 -2.40 9.86
N VAL A 215 -0.13 -1.52 10.28
CA VAL A 215 0.01 -0.06 10.10
C VAL A 215 1.24 0.46 10.86
N ASP A 216 1.43 0.01 12.10
CA ASP A 216 2.54 0.42 12.97
C ASP A 216 3.69 -0.59 12.94
N TRP A 217 4.07 -1.07 11.75
CA TRP A 217 4.92 -2.24 11.53
C TRP A 217 6.25 -2.22 12.29
N ASP A 218 6.93 -1.08 12.36
CA ASP A 218 8.29 -1.02 12.91
C ASP A 218 8.33 -1.28 14.42
N ASP A 219 7.30 -0.88 15.15
CA ASP A 219 7.22 -1.01 16.62
C ASP A 219 6.40 -2.22 17.11
N SER A 220 5.71 -2.92 16.21
CA SER A 220 4.65 -3.88 16.55
C SER A 220 4.96 -5.34 16.22
N ARG A 221 6.20 -5.67 15.90
CA ARG A 221 6.63 -7.04 15.48
C ARG A 221 6.33 -8.12 16.51
N GLY A 222 6.30 -7.77 17.80
CA GLY A 222 6.00 -8.72 18.88
C GLY A 222 4.63 -9.38 18.77
N ALA A 223 3.63 -8.67 18.23
CA ALA A 223 2.31 -9.25 17.99
C ALA A 223 2.33 -10.39 16.95
N ILE A 224 3.22 -10.33 15.96
CA ILE A 224 3.41 -11.41 14.98
C ILE A 224 4.12 -12.61 15.61
N GLU A 225 5.05 -12.39 16.56
CA GLU A 225 5.68 -13.46 17.34
C GLU A 225 4.64 -14.23 18.14
N ASP A 226 3.68 -13.54 18.77
CA ASP A 226 2.55 -14.17 19.47
C ASP A 226 1.71 -15.04 18.53
N LEU A 227 1.45 -14.57 17.30
CA LEU A 227 0.66 -15.29 16.30
C LEU A 227 1.35 -16.55 15.75
N LYS A 228 2.69 -16.65 15.76
CA LYS A 228 3.41 -17.84 15.26
C LYS A 228 2.94 -19.13 15.93
N ARG A 229 2.73 -19.11 17.26
CA ARG A 229 2.21 -20.28 17.99
C ARG A 229 0.74 -20.55 17.69
N TYR A 230 -0.06 -19.51 17.51
CA TYR A 230 -1.48 -19.64 17.16
C TYR A 230 -1.69 -20.31 15.79
N VAL A 231 -0.86 -19.95 14.81
CA VAL A 231 -0.97 -20.40 13.41
C VAL A 231 -0.53 -21.87 13.22
N THR A 232 0.05 -22.54 14.22
CA THR A 232 0.38 -23.97 14.13
C THR A 232 -0.84 -24.84 13.87
N VAL A 233 -2.02 -24.41 14.34
CA VAL A 233 -3.29 -25.15 14.19
C VAL A 233 -3.99 -24.76 12.88
N PRO A 234 -4.42 -25.74 12.01
CA PRO A 234 -5.06 -25.43 10.73
C PRO A 234 -6.33 -24.57 10.81
N SER A 235 -7.18 -24.80 11.82
CA SER A 235 -8.39 -24.00 12.01
C SER A 235 -8.10 -22.53 12.30
N SER A 236 -7.04 -22.26 13.06
CA SER A 236 -6.57 -20.90 13.37
C SER A 236 -6.09 -20.16 12.15
N ARG A 237 -5.37 -20.85 11.24
CA ARG A 237 -4.92 -20.29 9.96
C ARG A 237 -6.08 -19.83 9.08
N THR A 238 -7.11 -20.66 8.98
CA THR A 238 -8.32 -20.30 8.22
C THR A 238 -9.05 -19.11 8.84
N TYR A 239 -9.19 -19.08 10.16
CA TYR A 239 -9.82 -17.97 10.88
C TYR A 239 -9.04 -16.66 10.65
N LEU A 240 -7.73 -16.66 10.86
CA LEU A 240 -6.85 -15.50 10.67
C LEU A 240 -6.94 -14.96 9.24
N THR A 241 -6.75 -15.81 8.23
CA THR A 241 -6.75 -15.37 6.83
C THR A 241 -8.10 -14.82 6.39
N THR A 242 -9.21 -15.46 6.82
CA THR A 242 -10.55 -14.99 6.45
C THR A 242 -10.90 -13.68 7.13
N THR A 243 -10.66 -13.59 8.45
CA THR A 243 -10.94 -12.37 9.23
C THR A 243 -10.10 -11.20 8.71
N PHE A 244 -8.81 -11.41 8.51
CA PHE A 244 -7.92 -10.36 8.02
C PHE A 244 -8.25 -9.93 6.59
N SER A 245 -8.55 -10.86 5.66
CA SER A 245 -8.99 -10.53 4.30
C SER A 245 -10.26 -9.69 4.29
N ASN A 246 -11.21 -9.97 5.18
CA ASN A 246 -12.43 -9.16 5.32
C ASN A 246 -12.10 -7.75 5.81
N VAL A 247 -11.24 -7.62 6.83
CA VAL A 247 -10.82 -6.31 7.35
C VAL A 247 -10.11 -5.50 6.27
N VAL A 248 -9.17 -6.11 5.53
CA VAL A 248 -8.48 -5.47 4.40
C VAL A 248 -9.48 -5.00 3.34
N SER A 249 -10.43 -5.84 2.94
CA SER A 249 -11.43 -5.48 1.94
C SER A 249 -12.29 -4.29 2.38
N HIS A 250 -12.64 -4.21 3.66
CA HIS A 250 -13.49 -3.14 4.19
C HIS A 250 -12.74 -1.85 4.51
N ARG A 251 -11.48 -1.93 4.95
CA ARG A 251 -10.72 -0.75 5.41
C ARG A 251 -9.78 -0.19 4.36
N LEU A 252 -9.15 -1.06 3.54
CA LEU A 252 -8.11 -0.67 2.60
C LEU A 252 -8.62 -0.58 1.15
N LEU A 253 -9.41 -1.58 0.69
CA LEU A 253 -9.82 -1.67 -0.71
C LEU A 253 -11.11 -0.89 -0.97
N GLN A 254 -11.09 0.41 -0.71
CA GLN A 254 -12.21 1.30 -0.98
C GLN A 254 -11.95 2.13 -2.24
N PRO A 255 -12.99 2.52 -3.00
CA PRO A 255 -12.84 3.29 -4.24
C PRO A 255 -12.08 4.62 -4.09
N GLY A 256 -12.10 5.22 -2.89
CA GLY A 256 -11.39 6.46 -2.58
C GLY A 256 -9.99 6.31 -2.03
N ALA A 257 -9.50 5.08 -1.80
CA ALA A 257 -8.16 4.85 -1.27
C ALA A 257 -7.11 5.11 -2.36
N SER A 258 -6.01 5.76 -1.97
CA SER A 258 -4.86 6.01 -2.84
C SER A 258 -4.15 4.70 -3.18
N THR A 259 -3.73 4.52 -4.43
CA THR A 259 -2.93 3.36 -4.86
C THR A 259 -1.61 3.30 -4.11
N TYR A 260 -1.03 4.45 -3.80
CA TYR A 260 0.18 4.57 -2.99
C TYR A 260 -0.01 3.97 -1.58
N GLU A 261 -1.07 4.36 -0.87
CA GLU A 261 -1.38 3.84 0.48
C GLU A 261 -1.64 2.33 0.46
N ILE A 262 -2.33 1.83 -0.58
CA ILE A 262 -2.60 0.40 -0.73
C ILE A 262 -1.31 -0.38 -0.94
N LEU A 263 -0.40 0.13 -1.78
CA LEU A 263 0.89 -0.50 -2.05
C LEU A 263 1.80 -0.48 -0.82
N GLN A 264 1.86 0.63 -0.09
CA GLN A 264 2.61 0.76 1.16
C GLN A 264 2.12 -0.26 2.20
N MET A 265 0.81 -0.32 2.40
CA MET A 265 0.21 -1.31 3.29
C MET A 265 0.47 -2.75 2.80
N TYR A 266 0.44 -2.99 1.50
CA TYR A 266 0.73 -4.30 0.93
C TYR A 266 2.16 -4.74 1.19
N ILE A 267 3.14 -3.83 1.13
CA ILE A 267 4.53 -4.10 1.51
C ILE A 267 4.62 -4.54 2.99
N SER A 268 3.96 -3.81 3.89
CA SER A 268 3.92 -4.17 5.31
C SER A 268 3.22 -5.52 5.55
N ILE A 269 2.15 -5.83 4.81
CA ILE A 269 1.48 -7.15 4.83
C ILE A 269 2.44 -8.25 4.38
N ILE A 270 3.18 -8.04 3.30
CA ILE A 270 4.17 -9.03 2.81
C ILE A 270 5.20 -9.31 3.90
N ARG A 271 5.79 -8.27 4.52
CA ARG A 271 6.77 -8.40 5.60
C ARG A 271 6.21 -9.18 6.80
N ALA A 272 5.02 -8.80 7.26
CA ALA A 272 4.35 -9.45 8.39
C ALA A 272 4.05 -10.92 8.14
N PHE A 273 3.46 -11.24 6.98
CA PHE A 273 3.09 -12.61 6.65
C PHE A 273 4.28 -13.48 6.26
N THR A 274 5.37 -12.93 5.71
CA THR A 274 6.62 -13.66 5.50
C THR A 274 7.26 -14.05 6.83
N MET A 275 7.20 -13.17 7.84
CA MET A 275 7.66 -13.48 9.20
C MET A 275 6.78 -14.53 9.89
N LEU A 276 5.46 -14.52 9.62
CA LEU A 276 4.48 -15.45 10.19
C LEU A 276 4.54 -16.84 9.54
N ASP A 277 4.59 -16.87 8.20
CA ASP A 277 4.65 -18.07 7.38
C ASP A 277 5.71 -17.91 6.28
N PRO A 278 6.95 -18.38 6.51
CA PRO A 278 8.02 -18.29 5.52
C PRO A 278 7.73 -18.99 4.20
N LYS A 279 6.80 -19.97 4.20
CA LYS A 279 6.36 -20.69 2.98
C LYS A 279 5.40 -19.87 2.11
N GLY A 280 4.87 -18.75 2.62
CA GLY A 280 4.05 -17.80 1.87
C GLY A 280 2.64 -18.28 1.51
N VAL A 281 2.15 -19.40 2.09
CA VAL A 281 0.82 -19.93 1.79
C VAL A 281 -0.28 -18.99 2.31
N LEU A 282 -0.11 -18.50 3.54
CA LEU A 282 -1.06 -17.58 4.16
C LEU A 282 -1.06 -16.22 3.44
N LEU A 283 0.13 -15.75 3.05
CA LEU A 283 0.29 -14.54 2.27
C LEU A 283 -0.46 -14.62 0.94
N ASP A 284 -0.32 -15.73 0.20
CA ASP A 284 -1.02 -15.88 -1.09
C ASP A 284 -2.53 -15.73 -0.94
N ARG A 285 -3.11 -16.30 0.11
CA ARG A 285 -4.54 -16.22 0.37
C ARG A 285 -5.02 -14.81 0.69
N VAL A 286 -4.28 -14.10 1.54
CA VAL A 286 -4.58 -12.72 1.95
C VAL A 286 -4.33 -11.72 0.83
N ALA A 287 -3.30 -11.93 0.02
CA ALA A 287 -2.90 -11.04 -1.05
C ALA A 287 -3.85 -11.06 -2.27
N ARG A 288 -4.65 -12.11 -2.47
CA ARG A 288 -5.52 -12.24 -3.65
C ARG A 288 -6.48 -11.07 -3.87
N PRO A 289 -7.28 -10.62 -2.87
CA PRO A 289 -8.16 -9.47 -3.07
C PRO A 289 -7.37 -8.20 -3.36
N ILE A 290 -6.21 -7.99 -2.71
CA ILE A 290 -5.34 -6.84 -2.93
C ILE A 290 -4.80 -6.85 -4.36
N ARG A 291 -4.26 -8.01 -4.81
CA ARG A 291 -3.72 -8.16 -6.17
C ARG A 291 -4.77 -7.91 -7.24
N ARG A 292 -5.99 -8.43 -7.05
CA ARG A 292 -7.10 -8.18 -7.99
C ARG A 292 -7.41 -6.69 -8.07
N TYR A 293 -7.54 -6.04 -6.94
CA TYR A 293 -7.87 -4.62 -6.87
C TYR A 293 -6.79 -3.72 -7.50
N LEU A 294 -5.51 -4.02 -7.25
CA LEU A 294 -4.38 -3.28 -7.83
C LEU A 294 -4.24 -3.49 -9.33
N ARG A 295 -4.63 -4.67 -9.86
CA ARG A 295 -4.63 -4.93 -11.31
C ARG A 295 -5.67 -4.13 -12.08
N GLU A 296 -6.78 -3.80 -11.45
CA GLU A 296 -7.85 -3.01 -12.05
C GLU A 296 -7.54 -1.51 -12.09
N ARG A 297 -6.42 -1.08 -11.48
CA ARG A 297 -5.98 0.32 -11.44
C ARG A 297 -4.86 0.58 -12.45
N ASP A 298 -5.05 1.58 -13.30
CA ASP A 298 -4.09 1.95 -14.36
C ASP A 298 -2.79 2.54 -13.81
N ASP A 299 -2.84 3.22 -12.66
CA ASP A 299 -1.72 3.91 -12.03
C ASP A 299 -0.76 2.99 -11.26
N THR A 300 -1.14 1.74 -11.01
CA THR A 300 -0.35 0.79 -10.20
C THR A 300 1.05 0.55 -10.76
N VAL A 301 1.17 0.35 -12.08
CA VAL A 301 2.45 0.06 -12.73
C VAL A 301 3.38 1.25 -12.61
N THR A 302 2.87 2.44 -12.90
CA THR A 302 3.62 3.70 -12.85
C THR A 302 4.15 4.00 -11.45
N ILE A 303 3.31 3.80 -10.42
CA ILE A 303 3.71 4.01 -9.01
C ILE A 303 4.77 2.99 -8.57
N VAL A 304 4.62 1.72 -8.95
CA VAL A 304 5.60 0.67 -8.60
C VAL A 304 6.94 0.93 -9.27
N VAL A 305 6.94 1.23 -10.57
CA VAL A 305 8.17 1.53 -11.32
C VAL A 305 8.83 2.81 -10.81
N GLY A 306 8.03 3.86 -10.57
CA GLY A 306 8.49 5.11 -9.97
C GLY A 306 9.16 4.88 -8.61
N GLY A 307 8.54 4.05 -7.75
CA GLY A 307 9.09 3.67 -6.44
C GLY A 307 10.40 2.88 -6.51
N LEU A 308 10.53 1.95 -7.47
CA LEU A 308 11.79 1.20 -7.68
C LEU A 308 12.94 2.12 -8.10
N LEU A 309 12.65 3.13 -8.91
CA LEU A 309 13.62 4.09 -9.40
C LEU A 309 13.81 5.31 -8.48
N ALA A 310 12.93 5.54 -7.49
CA ALA A 310 12.99 6.70 -6.60
C ALA A 310 14.30 6.76 -5.80
N ASP A 311 14.81 7.96 -5.56
CA ASP A 311 15.98 8.18 -4.73
C ASP A 311 15.52 8.48 -3.30
N PRO A 312 15.90 7.67 -2.28
CA PRO A 312 15.51 7.92 -0.90
C PRO A 312 16.17 9.17 -0.31
N GLU A 313 17.26 9.66 -0.91
CA GLU A 313 17.96 10.86 -0.46
C GLU A 313 17.38 12.16 -1.04
N ASP A 314 16.55 12.07 -2.07
CA ASP A 314 15.88 13.21 -2.69
C ASP A 314 14.51 13.47 -2.03
N GLU A 315 14.44 14.47 -1.13
CA GLU A 315 13.22 14.83 -0.40
C GLU A 315 12.03 15.23 -1.32
N ALA A 316 12.32 15.77 -2.50
CA ALA A 316 11.28 16.16 -3.45
C ALA A 316 10.61 14.95 -4.11
N MET A 317 11.39 13.92 -4.45
CA MET A 317 10.88 12.65 -4.99
C MET A 317 10.35 11.70 -3.90
N ALA A 318 10.86 11.82 -2.68
CA ALA A 318 10.48 10.94 -1.57
C ALA A 318 9.02 11.12 -1.12
N ARG A 319 8.38 12.24 -1.43
CA ARG A 319 7.00 12.52 -1.03
C ARG A 319 5.96 11.73 -1.84
N ASP A 320 6.25 11.48 -3.11
CA ASP A 320 5.29 10.86 -4.05
C ASP A 320 5.70 9.45 -4.48
N ALA A 321 6.89 8.99 -4.10
CA ALA A 321 7.43 7.69 -4.50
C ALA A 321 7.45 6.71 -3.32
N LEU A 322 7.19 5.42 -3.61
CA LEU A 322 7.31 4.32 -2.66
C LEU A 322 8.80 4.08 -2.30
N THR A 323 9.38 4.98 -1.49
CA THR A 323 10.78 4.91 -1.05
C THR A 323 11.10 3.61 -0.34
N GLU A 324 10.10 2.97 0.27
CA GLU A 324 10.23 1.66 0.90
C GLU A 324 10.66 0.57 -0.08
N LEU A 325 10.18 0.60 -1.34
CA LEU A 325 10.63 -0.33 -2.39
C LEU A 325 12.11 -0.14 -2.73
N ALA A 326 12.56 1.09 -2.74
CA ALA A 326 13.95 1.43 -2.96
C ALA A 326 14.87 0.93 -1.83
N VAL A 327 14.41 1.05 -0.59
CA VAL A 327 15.11 0.53 0.60
C VAL A 327 15.15 -1.00 0.59
N GLU A 328 14.03 -1.66 0.26
CA GLU A 328 13.99 -3.13 0.14
C GLU A 328 14.90 -3.65 -0.97
N MET A 329 15.03 -2.90 -2.04
CA MET A 329 15.94 -3.24 -3.12
C MET A 329 17.41 -3.15 -2.70
N SER A 330 17.76 -2.13 -1.93
CA SER A 330 19.11 -1.99 -1.37
C SER A 330 19.46 -3.17 -0.44
N LYS A 331 18.53 -3.55 0.44
CA LYS A 331 18.69 -4.72 1.34
C LYS A 331 18.84 -6.04 0.59
N SER A 332 18.08 -6.25 -0.49
CA SER A 332 18.16 -7.48 -1.29
C SER A 332 19.49 -7.62 -2.05
N THR A 333 20.18 -6.51 -2.28
CA THR A 333 21.49 -6.49 -2.94
C THR A 333 22.62 -6.80 -1.94
N GLU A 334 22.51 -6.32 -0.71
CA GLU A 334 23.47 -6.55 0.36
C GLU A 334 23.46 -7.99 0.88
N SER A 335 22.29 -8.62 0.96
CA SER A 335 22.16 -9.99 1.46
C SER A 335 22.75 -11.05 0.51
N LYS A 336 22.89 -10.76 -0.78
CA LYS A 336 23.55 -11.67 -1.74
C LYS A 336 25.09 -11.71 -1.63
N GLY A 337 25.69 -10.80 -0.87
CA GLY A 337 27.14 -10.74 -0.66
C GLY A 337 27.63 -11.37 0.66
N ALA A 338 26.75 -11.80 1.53
CA ALA A 338 27.09 -12.16 2.91
C ALA A 338 26.55 -13.52 3.38
N ASP A 339 26.18 -14.45 2.51
CA ASP A 339 25.65 -15.73 2.97
C ASP A 339 26.50 -16.92 2.54
N ASP A 340 27.26 -17.43 3.51
CA ASP A 340 27.66 -18.81 3.71
C ASP A 340 27.57 -19.12 5.22
N GLY A 341 26.38 -19.08 5.80
CA GLY A 341 26.07 -19.39 7.20
C GLY A 341 24.85 -20.26 7.32
N ASP A 342 25.09 -21.55 7.49
CA ASP A 342 24.22 -22.65 7.91
C ASP A 342 23.23 -22.25 9.03
N ASP A 343 22.11 -21.66 8.67
CA ASP A 343 20.91 -21.56 9.51
C ASP A 343 19.83 -22.43 8.85
N GLY A 344 19.44 -23.51 9.51
CA GLY A 344 18.47 -24.55 9.16
C GLY A 344 17.49 -24.21 8.04
N GLU A 345 17.96 -24.18 6.83
CA GLU A 345 17.21 -23.88 5.63
C GLU A 345 16.02 -24.82 5.52
N LEU A 346 14.84 -24.23 5.66
CA LEU A 346 13.64 -24.83 5.09
C LEU A 346 13.92 -25.04 3.61
N ASP A 347 14.17 -26.28 3.24
CA ASP A 347 14.52 -26.70 1.88
C ASP A 347 13.38 -26.30 0.92
N PHE A 348 13.46 -25.05 0.38
CA PHE A 348 12.54 -24.56 -0.64
C PHE A 348 12.64 -25.35 -1.95
N ASP A 349 13.68 -26.14 -2.12
CA ASP A 349 13.91 -27.01 -3.25
C ASP A 349 13.25 -28.40 -3.08
N ASP A 350 12.63 -28.69 -1.93
CA ASP A 350 11.83 -29.91 -1.79
C ASP A 350 10.63 -29.89 -2.74
N LEU A 351 10.81 -30.55 -3.87
CA LEU A 351 9.79 -30.71 -4.91
C LEU A 351 8.56 -31.49 -4.42
N ASN A 352 8.69 -32.24 -3.33
CA ASN A 352 7.63 -33.05 -2.75
C ASN A 352 6.79 -32.30 -1.71
N TRP A 353 7.23 -31.11 -1.27
CA TRP A 353 6.44 -30.34 -0.35
C TRP A 353 5.19 -29.76 -1.01
N MET A 354 4.04 -30.09 -0.45
CA MET A 354 2.75 -29.54 -0.84
C MET A 354 2.10 -28.83 0.36
N PRO A 355 1.46 -27.67 0.16
CA PRO A 355 0.70 -27.04 1.21
C PRO A 355 -0.50 -27.89 1.60
N ASP A 356 -0.97 -27.72 2.84
CA ASP A 356 -2.23 -28.31 3.28
C ASP A 356 -3.37 -27.85 2.35
N PRO A 357 -4.20 -28.74 1.80
CA PRO A 357 -5.32 -28.39 0.92
C PRO A 357 -6.30 -27.38 1.54
N VAL A 358 -6.38 -27.32 2.87
CA VAL A 358 -7.20 -26.34 3.59
C VAL A 358 -6.64 -24.93 3.48
N ASP A 359 -5.32 -24.79 3.39
CA ASP A 359 -4.64 -23.52 3.41
C ASP A 359 -4.40 -22.97 2.00
N ALA A 360 -4.08 -23.84 1.06
CA ALA A 360 -3.76 -23.45 -0.31
C ALA A 360 -5.03 -23.32 -1.18
N GLY A 361 -5.12 -22.21 -1.92
CA GLY A 361 -6.13 -22.12 -2.97
C GLY A 361 -5.73 -22.91 -4.23
N PRO A 362 -6.70 -23.13 -5.16
CA PRO A 362 -6.44 -23.90 -6.38
C PRO A 362 -5.40 -23.28 -7.33
N GLU A 363 -5.14 -21.98 -7.16
CA GLU A 363 -4.18 -21.23 -7.99
C GLU A 363 -2.81 -21.03 -7.33
N TYR A 364 -2.60 -21.62 -6.14
CA TYR A 364 -1.33 -21.50 -5.45
C TYR A 364 -0.19 -22.12 -6.28
N LYS A 365 0.82 -21.32 -6.56
CA LYS A 365 2.06 -21.76 -7.20
C LYS A 365 3.20 -21.53 -6.21
N LYS A 366 3.98 -22.60 -5.97
CA LYS A 366 5.19 -22.49 -5.15
C LYS A 366 6.12 -21.44 -5.77
N SER A 367 6.40 -20.36 -5.04
CA SER A 367 7.30 -19.29 -5.49
C SER A 367 8.67 -19.52 -4.85
N LYS A 368 9.74 -19.53 -5.66
CA LYS A 368 11.12 -19.58 -5.18
C LYS A 368 11.56 -18.28 -4.47
N ASN A 369 10.87 -17.17 -4.76
CA ASN A 369 11.24 -15.84 -4.26
C ASN A 369 10.11 -15.29 -3.40
N SER A 370 10.26 -15.40 -2.09
CA SER A 370 9.32 -14.79 -1.14
C SER A 370 9.67 -13.34 -0.77
N ASP A 371 10.55 -12.69 -1.54
CA ASP A 371 10.90 -11.30 -1.30
C ASP A 371 9.79 -10.32 -1.72
N VAL A 372 9.80 -9.14 -1.08
CA VAL A 372 8.79 -8.08 -1.29
C VAL A 372 8.69 -7.70 -2.76
N ILE A 373 9.85 -7.52 -3.42
CA ILE A 373 9.90 -7.11 -4.83
C ILE A 373 9.31 -8.20 -5.74
N GLY A 374 9.62 -9.49 -5.51
CA GLY A 374 9.04 -10.59 -6.25
C GLY A 374 7.52 -10.68 -6.11
N SER A 375 7.02 -10.44 -4.91
CA SER A 375 5.58 -10.42 -4.63
C SER A 375 4.88 -9.27 -5.36
N ILE A 376 5.49 -8.08 -5.42
CA ILE A 376 4.95 -6.92 -6.13
C ILE A 376 5.03 -7.11 -7.64
N VAL A 377 6.15 -7.58 -8.16
CA VAL A 377 6.29 -7.87 -9.60
C VAL A 377 5.30 -8.95 -10.05
N SER A 378 4.95 -9.91 -9.18
CA SER A 378 3.93 -10.94 -9.46
C SER A 378 2.49 -10.38 -9.54
N LEU A 379 2.26 -9.10 -9.20
CA LEU A 379 0.98 -8.43 -9.42
C LEU A 379 0.60 -8.40 -10.91
N PHE A 380 1.59 -8.25 -11.77
CA PHE A 380 1.38 -8.04 -13.20
C PHE A 380 1.30 -9.37 -13.94
N GLU A 381 0.18 -9.59 -14.65
CA GLU A 381 -0.03 -10.79 -15.47
C GLU A 381 0.87 -10.80 -16.69
N SER A 382 1.03 -9.64 -17.32
CA SER A 382 1.88 -9.43 -18.48
C SER A 382 3.18 -8.74 -18.07
N LYS A 383 4.30 -9.40 -18.31
CA LYS A 383 5.63 -8.81 -18.16
C LYS A 383 5.84 -7.65 -19.11
N ASP A 384 5.21 -7.69 -20.27
CA ASP A 384 5.43 -6.72 -21.35
C ASP A 384 4.90 -5.32 -20.97
N VAL A 385 3.74 -5.25 -20.28
CA VAL A 385 3.18 -3.97 -19.80
C VAL A 385 4.11 -3.32 -18.78
N PHE A 386 4.62 -4.11 -17.82
CA PHE A 386 5.56 -3.61 -16.84
C PHE A 386 6.87 -3.14 -17.46
N VAL A 387 7.44 -3.92 -18.39
CA VAL A 387 8.71 -3.59 -19.08
C VAL A 387 8.55 -2.33 -19.92
N LYS A 388 7.42 -2.18 -20.61
CA LYS A 388 7.13 -1.00 -21.42
C LYS A 388 7.03 0.27 -20.58
N GLU A 389 6.31 0.21 -19.46
CA GLU A 389 6.21 1.34 -18.54
C GLU A 389 7.56 1.66 -17.88
N PHE A 390 8.33 0.60 -17.51
CA PHE A 390 9.70 0.78 -17.03
C PHE A 390 10.58 1.46 -18.07
N GLN A 391 10.47 1.10 -19.36
CA GLN A 391 11.19 1.73 -20.47
C GLN A 391 10.80 3.21 -20.60
N ASN A 392 9.52 3.56 -20.48
CA ASN A 392 9.04 4.95 -20.57
C ASN A 392 9.62 5.80 -19.43
N ILE A 393 9.46 5.36 -18.18
CA ILE A 393 9.93 6.11 -17.00
C ILE A 393 11.46 6.18 -16.98
N LEU A 394 12.15 5.09 -17.35
CA LEU A 394 13.60 5.09 -17.49
C LEU A 394 14.05 6.11 -18.56
N GLY A 395 13.36 6.17 -19.72
CA GLY A 395 13.62 7.11 -20.78
C GLY A 395 13.55 8.56 -20.31
N GLU A 396 12.50 8.91 -19.60
CA GLU A 396 12.34 10.25 -19.02
C GLU A 396 13.46 10.60 -18.03
N ARG A 397 13.81 9.66 -17.14
CA ARG A 397 14.88 9.88 -16.17
C ARG A 397 16.25 10.07 -16.82
N LEU A 398 16.56 9.24 -17.82
CA LEU A 398 17.82 9.31 -18.56
C LEU A 398 17.95 10.62 -19.36
N LEU A 399 16.86 11.23 -19.76
CA LEU A 399 16.85 12.52 -20.44
C LEU A 399 16.95 13.70 -19.47
N LYS A 400 16.36 13.59 -18.26
CA LYS A 400 16.36 14.67 -17.26
C LYS A 400 17.64 14.71 -16.41
N LYS A 401 18.19 13.53 -16.03
CA LYS A 401 19.32 13.41 -15.10
C LYS A 401 20.66 13.54 -15.83
N GLU A 402 21.59 14.29 -15.28
CA GLU A 402 22.85 14.56 -15.99
C GLU A 402 23.88 13.45 -15.86
N TYR A 403 24.12 12.81 -14.69
CA TYR A 403 25.40 12.11 -14.56
C TYR A 403 25.45 10.79 -13.76
N GLU A 404 24.52 10.42 -12.89
CA GLU A 404 24.67 9.22 -12.06
C GLU A 404 23.55 8.22 -12.31
N PHE A 405 23.85 7.12 -12.99
CA PHE A 405 22.87 6.08 -13.34
C PHE A 405 23.12 4.74 -12.63
N ASP A 406 23.92 4.73 -11.57
CA ASP A 406 24.28 3.51 -10.84
C ASP A 406 23.05 2.79 -10.26
N ARG A 407 22.05 3.56 -9.91
CA ARG A 407 20.79 3.01 -9.40
C ARG A 407 19.94 2.37 -10.49
N GLU A 408 19.77 3.08 -11.59
CA GLU A 408 19.05 2.59 -12.77
C GLU A 408 19.70 1.29 -13.29
N ILE A 409 21.01 1.18 -13.25
CA ILE A 409 21.74 -0.04 -13.59
C ILE A 409 21.44 -1.16 -12.59
N ARG A 410 21.47 -0.89 -11.28
CA ARG A 410 21.15 -1.90 -10.24
C ARG A 410 19.72 -2.41 -10.35
N VAL A 411 18.75 -1.49 -10.55
CA VAL A 411 17.34 -1.88 -10.76
C VAL A 411 17.20 -2.76 -12.00
N MET A 412 17.85 -2.38 -13.08
CA MET A 412 17.82 -3.14 -14.33
C MET A 412 18.43 -4.54 -14.17
N GLU A 413 19.56 -4.68 -13.47
CA GLU A 413 20.20 -5.98 -13.20
C GLU A 413 19.27 -6.88 -12.38
N LEU A 414 18.61 -6.36 -11.35
CA LEU A 414 17.64 -7.09 -10.55
C LEU A 414 16.42 -7.52 -11.37
N LEU A 415 15.93 -6.65 -12.25
CA LEU A 415 14.81 -6.98 -13.14
C LEU A 415 15.22 -8.00 -14.22
N LYS A 416 16.46 -7.96 -14.72
CA LYS A 416 17.02 -8.97 -15.66
C LYS A 416 16.99 -10.38 -15.06
N LEU A 417 17.34 -10.53 -13.78
CA LEU A 417 17.30 -11.81 -13.10
C LEU A 417 15.88 -12.40 -13.04
N ARG A 418 14.84 -11.55 -13.05
CA ARG A 418 13.43 -11.97 -12.91
C ARG A 418 12.69 -12.11 -14.22
N PHE A 419 12.90 -11.20 -15.16
CA PHE A 419 12.20 -11.17 -16.44
C PHE A 419 13.02 -11.81 -17.58
N GLY A 420 14.32 -11.98 -17.38
CA GLY A 420 15.27 -12.40 -18.40
C GLY A 420 15.86 -11.24 -19.17
N GLU A 421 17.05 -11.45 -19.76
CA GLU A 421 17.81 -10.41 -20.49
C GLU A 421 17.06 -9.91 -21.73
N ALA A 422 16.39 -10.81 -22.46
CA ALA A 422 15.71 -10.46 -23.71
C ALA A 422 14.60 -9.41 -23.52
N ALA A 423 13.89 -9.45 -22.41
CA ALA A 423 12.80 -8.49 -22.13
C ALA A 423 13.31 -7.06 -21.89
N LEU A 424 14.49 -6.90 -21.30
CA LEU A 424 15.06 -5.60 -20.90
C LEU A 424 16.17 -5.12 -21.87
N GLN A 425 16.33 -5.77 -23.02
CA GLN A 425 17.35 -5.39 -24.02
C GLN A 425 17.25 -3.93 -24.47
N ALA A 426 16.02 -3.42 -24.65
CA ALA A 426 15.81 -2.02 -25.02
C ALA A 426 16.33 -1.07 -23.94
N CYS A 427 16.02 -1.32 -22.67
CA CYS A 427 16.48 -0.50 -21.54
C CYS A 427 18.01 -0.52 -21.40
N GLU A 428 18.64 -1.66 -21.66
CA GLU A 428 20.10 -1.77 -21.66
C GLU A 428 20.75 -0.93 -22.77
N VAL A 429 20.15 -0.95 -23.98
CA VAL A 429 20.62 -0.11 -25.08
C VAL A 429 20.46 1.37 -24.76
N MET A 430 19.35 1.77 -24.13
CA MET A 430 19.12 3.16 -23.71
C MET A 430 20.21 3.66 -22.75
N LEU A 431 20.55 2.87 -21.73
CA LEU A 431 21.66 3.21 -20.81
C LEU A 431 23.01 3.30 -21.52
N ARG A 432 23.27 2.37 -22.44
CA ARG A 432 24.49 2.36 -23.23
C ARG A 432 24.56 3.56 -24.16
N ASP A 433 23.46 3.95 -24.80
CA ASP A 433 23.39 5.12 -25.65
C ASP A 433 23.83 6.40 -24.92
N ILE A 434 23.33 6.61 -23.69
CA ILE A 434 23.69 7.77 -22.87
C ILE A 434 25.20 7.77 -22.52
N GLN A 435 25.75 6.59 -22.15
CA GLN A 435 27.18 6.47 -21.84
C GLN A 435 28.06 6.70 -23.09
N ASP A 436 27.66 6.11 -24.21
CA ASP A 436 28.40 6.24 -25.48
C ASP A 436 28.25 7.64 -26.09
N SER A 437 27.10 8.32 -25.88
CA SER A 437 26.89 9.69 -26.35
C SER A 437 28.01 10.64 -25.89
N ARG A 438 28.43 10.55 -24.63
CA ARG A 438 29.51 11.38 -24.09
C ARG A 438 30.84 11.16 -24.81
N ARG A 439 31.17 9.88 -25.08
CA ARG A 439 32.42 9.56 -25.81
C ARG A 439 32.37 10.07 -27.23
N VAL A 440 31.25 9.90 -27.89
CA VAL A 440 31.05 10.37 -29.26
C VAL A 440 31.05 11.89 -29.31
N ASP A 441 30.36 12.55 -28.39
CA ASP A 441 30.33 14.01 -28.27
C ASP A 441 31.75 14.61 -28.10
N THR A 442 32.54 14.08 -27.17
CA THR A 442 33.93 14.51 -26.95
C THR A 442 34.80 14.33 -28.21
N VAL A 443 34.58 13.25 -28.98
CA VAL A 443 35.33 13.00 -30.21
C VAL A 443 34.95 14.00 -31.31
N ILE A 444 33.63 14.25 -31.48
CA ILE A 444 33.12 15.20 -32.49
C ILE A 444 33.57 16.62 -32.18
N HIS A 445 33.53 17.03 -30.91
CA HIS A 445 34.02 18.34 -30.48
C HIS A 445 35.48 18.57 -30.86
N LYS A 446 36.34 17.58 -30.63
CA LYS A 446 37.75 17.63 -31.00
C LYS A 446 37.96 17.64 -32.50
N ASP A 447 37.23 16.82 -33.26
CA ASP A 447 37.34 16.70 -34.72
C ASP A 447 36.87 17.98 -35.44
N GLN A 448 35.73 18.52 -35.01
CA GLN A 448 35.13 19.71 -35.64
C GLN A 448 35.62 21.03 -35.03
N VAL A 449 36.55 21.00 -34.06
CA VAL A 449 37.08 22.17 -33.35
C VAL A 449 35.95 23.08 -32.85
N LEU A 450 34.95 22.46 -32.24
CA LEU A 450 33.76 23.18 -31.72
C LEU A 450 34.08 23.97 -30.44
N ASP A 451 35.12 23.54 -29.68
CA ASP A 451 35.52 24.17 -28.42
C ASP A 451 36.44 25.43 -28.66
N SER A 452 36.89 25.66 -29.87
CA SER A 452 37.71 26.83 -30.17
C SER A 452 36.84 28.01 -30.54
N GLY A 453 36.62 28.86 -29.55
CA GLY A 453 35.75 30.00 -29.57
C GLY A 453 35.99 30.96 -30.76
N ASP A 454 35.05 30.99 -31.65
CA ASP A 454 34.89 32.07 -32.66
C ASP A 454 34.15 33.27 -32.01
N GLY A 455 34.34 33.50 -30.71
CA GLY A 455 33.84 34.66 -29.98
C GLY A 455 32.32 34.66 -29.70
N SER A 456 31.55 33.70 -30.20
CA SER A 456 30.09 33.67 -30.02
C SER A 456 29.62 32.96 -28.73
N GLY A 457 30.54 32.33 -27.98
CA GLY A 457 30.23 31.76 -26.65
C GLY A 457 29.23 30.61 -26.59
N SER A 458 28.76 30.10 -27.73
CA SER A 458 27.73 29.06 -27.77
C SER A 458 28.37 27.67 -27.84
N GLU A 459 28.17 26.87 -26.83
CA GLU A 459 28.56 25.45 -26.77
C GLU A 459 27.35 24.55 -27.08
N LEU A 460 27.53 23.50 -27.88
CA LEU A 460 26.50 22.55 -28.25
C LEU A 460 26.89 21.14 -27.85
N HIS A 461 26.25 20.56 -26.89
CA HIS A 461 26.40 19.16 -26.52
C HIS A 461 25.17 18.35 -26.95
N SER A 462 25.38 17.11 -27.39
CA SER A 462 24.24 16.28 -27.82
C SER A 462 24.21 14.90 -27.16
N ARG A 463 23.00 14.44 -26.88
CA ARG A 463 22.71 13.06 -26.49
C ARG A 463 22.24 12.31 -27.72
N ILE A 464 22.92 11.22 -28.07
CA ILE A 464 22.65 10.43 -29.26
C ILE A 464 21.87 9.18 -28.87
N LEU A 465 20.66 9.07 -29.38
CA LEU A 465 19.69 8.04 -28.98
C LEU A 465 19.43 7.10 -30.15
N SER A 466 19.27 5.80 -29.89
CA SER A 466 18.94 4.79 -30.92
C SER A 466 17.44 4.72 -31.15
N HIS A 467 16.97 5.26 -32.25
CA HIS A 467 15.53 5.37 -32.58
C HIS A 467 14.68 4.08 -32.36
N LEU A 468 15.26 2.90 -32.59
CA LEU A 468 14.51 1.62 -32.46
C LEU A 468 14.28 1.16 -31.03
N PHE A 469 15.06 1.64 -30.06
CA PHE A 469 15.06 1.15 -28.69
C PHE A 469 14.48 2.15 -27.68
N TRP A 470 14.43 3.42 -28.06
CA TRP A 470 13.82 4.45 -27.23
C TRP A 470 12.30 4.48 -27.45
N PRO A 471 11.53 4.82 -26.41
CA PRO A 471 10.10 5.08 -26.57
C PRO A 471 9.87 6.25 -27.55
N SER A 472 8.65 6.41 -28.02
CA SER A 472 8.28 7.55 -28.87
C SER A 472 8.50 8.85 -28.09
N LEU A 473 9.30 9.74 -28.64
CA LEU A 473 9.66 11.03 -28.05
C LEU A 473 8.96 12.16 -28.79
N HIS A 474 8.68 13.27 -28.12
CA HIS A 474 8.11 14.45 -28.73
C HIS A 474 9.03 14.97 -29.84
N SER A 475 8.52 15.09 -31.06
CA SER A 475 9.23 15.44 -32.25
C SER A 475 8.72 16.74 -32.90
N GLU A 476 8.15 17.66 -32.13
CA GLU A 476 7.66 18.94 -32.62
C GLU A 476 8.76 19.74 -33.29
N THR A 477 8.50 20.24 -34.49
CA THR A 477 9.42 21.03 -35.27
C THR A 477 9.07 22.50 -35.21
N PHE A 478 10.07 23.33 -35.03
CA PHE A 478 9.96 24.79 -35.04
C PHE A 478 11.24 25.41 -35.55
N PHE A 479 11.18 26.70 -35.87
CA PHE A 479 12.34 27.42 -36.38
C PHE A 479 13.36 27.68 -35.28
N ILE A 480 14.63 27.31 -35.54
CA ILE A 480 15.74 27.48 -34.63
C ILE A 480 16.64 28.62 -35.11
N PRO A 481 17.24 29.38 -34.17
CA PRO A 481 18.24 30.40 -34.54
C PRO A 481 19.32 29.86 -35.45
N PRO A 482 19.75 30.66 -36.49
CA PRO A 482 20.69 30.21 -37.50
C PRO A 482 22.06 29.84 -36.92
N GLU A 483 22.47 30.45 -35.82
CA GLU A 483 23.71 30.15 -35.11
C GLU A 483 23.71 28.69 -34.62
N ILE A 484 22.62 28.25 -33.98
CA ILE A 484 22.47 26.88 -33.50
C ILE A 484 22.36 25.91 -34.67
N SER A 485 21.61 26.28 -35.72
CA SER A 485 21.45 25.44 -36.92
C SER A 485 22.78 25.16 -37.61
N THR A 486 23.69 26.13 -37.65
CA THR A 486 25.03 25.95 -38.20
C THR A 486 25.90 25.02 -37.34
N LEU A 487 25.83 25.13 -36.02
CA LEU A 487 26.53 24.22 -35.11
C LEU A 487 25.98 22.78 -35.23
N GLN A 488 24.67 22.60 -35.32
CA GLN A 488 24.04 21.30 -35.55
C GLN A 488 24.46 20.66 -36.88
N SER A 489 24.60 21.47 -37.96
CA SER A 489 25.06 21.00 -39.27
C SER A 489 26.51 20.52 -39.21
N ARG A 490 27.39 21.27 -38.53
CA ARG A 490 28.82 20.89 -38.32
C ARG A 490 28.89 19.60 -37.46
N TYR A 491 28.11 19.52 -36.39
CA TYR A 491 28.04 18.34 -35.55
C TYR A 491 27.55 17.10 -36.31
N SER A 492 26.53 17.25 -37.15
CA SER A 492 26.00 16.17 -37.99
C SER A 492 27.04 15.67 -38.98
N ALA A 493 27.82 16.59 -39.61
CA ALA A 493 28.91 16.23 -40.52
C ALA A 493 30.01 15.46 -39.79
N GLY A 494 30.39 15.87 -38.57
CA GLY A 494 31.33 15.16 -37.71
C GLY A 494 30.86 13.76 -37.34
N PHE A 495 29.57 13.62 -37.02
CA PHE A 495 28.97 12.32 -36.72
C PHE A 495 28.93 11.39 -37.94
N GLU A 496 28.55 11.87 -39.13
CA GLU A 496 28.52 11.08 -40.35
C GLU A 496 29.93 10.60 -40.75
N ASN A 497 30.97 11.43 -40.52
CA ASN A 497 32.35 11.01 -40.69
C ASN A 497 32.77 9.88 -39.75
N LEU A 498 32.30 9.94 -38.49
CA LEU A 498 32.60 8.92 -37.48
C LEU A 498 31.81 7.65 -37.71
N LYS A 499 30.53 7.74 -38.14
CA LYS A 499 29.57 6.64 -38.32
C LYS A 499 28.93 6.69 -39.70
N GLN A 500 29.65 6.28 -40.74
CA GLN A 500 29.27 6.37 -42.16
C GLN A 500 27.91 5.79 -42.56
N SER A 501 27.30 4.94 -41.73
CA SER A 501 26.01 4.27 -42.02
C SER A 501 24.82 4.84 -41.24
N ARG A 502 24.99 5.93 -40.49
CA ARG A 502 23.98 6.49 -39.62
C ARG A 502 23.83 8.00 -39.83
N LYS A 503 22.59 8.49 -39.76
CA LYS A 503 22.26 9.91 -39.80
C LYS A 503 21.63 10.35 -38.48
N LEU A 504 21.88 11.60 -38.10
CA LEU A 504 21.25 12.24 -36.97
C LEU A 504 19.92 12.88 -37.40
N THR A 505 18.89 12.72 -36.58
CA THR A 505 17.66 13.50 -36.65
C THR A 505 17.55 14.27 -35.35
N TRP A 506 17.44 15.60 -35.43
CA TRP A 506 17.38 16.45 -34.26
C TRP A 506 15.98 16.51 -33.70
N LEU A 507 15.84 16.28 -32.38
CA LEU A 507 14.59 16.45 -31.63
C LEU A 507 14.65 17.78 -30.90
N HIS A 508 14.24 18.85 -31.59
CA HIS A 508 14.38 20.20 -31.08
C HIS A 508 13.58 20.48 -29.83
N ALA A 509 12.40 19.89 -29.71
CA ALA A 509 11.50 20.09 -28.58
C ALA A 509 12.07 19.64 -27.20
N LEU A 510 13.02 18.69 -27.21
CA LEU A 510 13.60 18.10 -25.99
C LEU A 510 14.92 18.76 -25.56
N GLY A 511 15.43 19.71 -26.38
CA GLY A 511 16.68 20.40 -26.07
C GLY A 511 16.54 21.38 -24.92
N GLN A 512 17.63 21.56 -24.17
CA GLN A 512 17.76 22.56 -23.11
C GLN A 512 18.83 23.57 -23.51
N VAL A 513 18.63 24.83 -23.16
CA VAL A 513 19.50 25.93 -23.50
C VAL A 513 19.65 26.85 -22.31
N THR A 514 20.89 27.21 -21.95
CA THR A 514 21.14 28.29 -21.00
C THR A 514 21.15 29.62 -21.79
N VAL A 515 20.18 30.46 -21.52
CA VAL A 515 20.04 31.77 -22.16
C VAL A 515 20.54 32.84 -21.21
N THR A 516 21.45 33.70 -21.70
CA THR A 516 21.87 34.90 -20.99
C THR A 516 21.23 36.11 -21.65
N LEU A 517 20.41 36.84 -20.91
CA LEU A 517 19.75 38.07 -21.38
C LEU A 517 20.33 39.26 -20.66
N ASP A 518 21.00 40.15 -21.39
CA ASP A 518 21.50 41.42 -20.89
C ASP A 518 20.46 42.50 -21.13
N LEU A 519 19.71 42.85 -20.08
CA LEU A 519 18.71 43.90 -20.05
C LEU A 519 19.37 45.19 -19.50
N GLU A 520 18.75 46.36 -19.69
CA GLU A 520 19.35 47.64 -19.25
C GLU A 520 19.58 47.72 -17.71
N ASP A 521 18.73 47.10 -16.93
CA ASP A 521 18.76 47.12 -15.45
C ASP A 521 19.32 45.84 -14.82
N ARG A 522 19.34 44.72 -15.54
CA ARG A 522 19.71 43.39 -15.01
C ARG A 522 20.21 42.42 -16.07
N THR A 523 21.05 41.49 -15.66
CA THR A 523 21.39 40.29 -16.46
C THR A 523 20.64 39.06 -15.90
N VAL A 524 19.92 38.37 -16.77
CA VAL A 524 19.14 37.16 -16.41
C VAL A 524 19.76 35.97 -17.08
N ILE A 525 20.15 34.97 -16.29
CA ILE A 525 20.66 33.68 -16.79
C ILE A 525 19.61 32.62 -16.39
N GLU A 526 19.01 31.99 -17.40
CA GLU A 526 17.98 30.97 -17.18
C GLU A 526 18.23 29.75 -18.07
N GLU A 527 18.06 28.58 -17.51
CA GLU A 527 18.04 27.32 -18.23
C GLU A 527 16.62 27.03 -18.70
N VAL A 528 16.39 26.97 -20.01
CA VAL A 528 15.08 26.89 -20.62
C VAL A 528 15.05 25.86 -21.73
N GLN A 529 13.86 25.44 -22.13
CA GLN A 529 13.67 24.57 -23.28
C GLN A 529 14.00 25.35 -24.60
N THR A 530 14.47 24.63 -25.63
CA THR A 530 14.82 25.24 -26.93
C THR A 530 13.69 26.04 -27.56
N TRP A 531 12.43 25.61 -27.41
CA TRP A 531 11.27 26.36 -27.92
C TRP A 531 11.05 27.69 -27.16
N GLN A 532 11.28 27.73 -25.84
CA GLN A 532 11.25 28.96 -25.07
C GLN A 532 12.38 29.93 -25.47
N ALA A 533 13.60 29.36 -25.68
CA ALA A 533 14.74 30.16 -26.17
C ALA A 533 14.48 30.73 -27.56
N SER A 534 13.87 29.96 -28.47
CA SER A 534 13.57 30.44 -29.83
C SER A 534 12.55 31.59 -29.80
N VAL A 535 11.58 31.57 -28.86
CA VAL A 535 10.63 32.68 -28.72
C VAL A 535 11.31 33.95 -28.26
N ILE A 536 12.18 33.92 -27.24
CA ILE A 536 12.86 35.12 -26.77
C ILE A 536 13.88 35.64 -27.81
N HIS A 537 14.53 34.75 -28.54
CA HIS A 537 15.42 35.11 -29.62
C HIS A 537 14.68 35.87 -30.75
N ALA A 538 13.39 35.59 -31.00
CA ALA A 538 12.60 36.29 -32.01
C ALA A 538 12.34 37.77 -31.67
N PHE A 539 12.60 38.21 -30.45
CA PHE A 539 12.57 39.62 -30.05
C PHE A 539 13.90 40.37 -30.24
N GLN A 540 14.93 39.70 -30.74
CA GLN A 540 16.15 40.44 -31.14
C GLN A 540 15.85 41.37 -32.30
N PRO A 541 16.37 42.62 -32.24
CA PRO A 541 16.14 43.59 -33.31
C PRO A 541 16.77 43.08 -34.62
N SER A 542 16.03 43.10 -35.72
CA SER A 542 16.55 42.81 -37.04
C SER A 542 17.48 43.95 -37.48
N PRO A 543 18.50 43.67 -38.35
CA PRO A 543 19.40 44.72 -38.86
C PRO A 543 18.70 45.89 -39.57
N THR A 544 17.43 45.74 -39.91
CA THR A 544 16.59 46.72 -40.60
C THR A 544 15.66 47.50 -39.64
N GLU A 545 15.64 47.14 -38.35
CA GLU A 545 14.80 47.79 -37.34
C GLU A 545 15.63 48.82 -36.56
N ASP A 546 14.97 49.97 -36.22
CA ASP A 546 15.66 51.03 -35.44
C ASP A 546 15.90 50.54 -34.00
N ALA A 547 17.17 50.37 -33.63
CA ALA A 547 17.60 49.91 -32.31
C ALA A 547 17.16 50.81 -31.13
N SER A 548 16.53 51.98 -31.40
CA SER A 548 16.08 52.93 -30.39
C SER A 548 14.63 52.72 -29.92
N ARG A 549 13.90 51.73 -30.44
CA ARG A 549 12.53 51.41 -30.03
C ARG A 549 12.43 49.98 -29.47
N PRO A 550 11.65 49.77 -28.41
CA PRO A 550 11.43 48.43 -27.92
C PRO A 550 10.78 47.56 -29.01
N VAL A 551 11.32 46.39 -29.23
CA VAL A 551 10.80 45.45 -30.26
C VAL A 551 9.44 44.95 -29.80
N THR A 552 8.43 45.17 -30.63
CA THR A 552 7.07 44.68 -30.39
C THR A 552 6.73 43.60 -31.42
N ARG A 553 6.15 42.50 -30.96
CA ARG A 553 5.72 41.38 -31.83
C ARG A 553 4.31 41.00 -31.51
N THR A 554 3.51 40.70 -32.52
CA THR A 554 2.18 40.17 -32.39
C THR A 554 2.23 38.63 -32.29
N PHE A 555 1.18 38.02 -31.71
CA PHE A 555 1.07 36.56 -31.61
C PHE A 555 1.15 35.89 -32.98
N ASP A 556 0.43 36.42 -33.99
CA ASP A 556 0.39 35.85 -35.33
C ASP A 556 1.73 35.99 -36.07
N GLU A 557 2.49 37.10 -35.85
CA GLU A 557 3.84 37.25 -36.37
C GLU A 557 4.80 36.23 -35.77
N LEU A 558 4.75 35.99 -34.48
CA LEU A 558 5.59 34.98 -33.81
C LEU A 558 5.24 33.59 -34.29
N LEU A 559 3.95 33.26 -34.44
CA LEU A 559 3.48 31.97 -34.94
C LEU A 559 4.01 31.70 -36.36
N SER A 560 3.88 32.69 -37.28
CA SER A 560 4.34 32.56 -38.65
C SER A 560 5.87 32.53 -38.79
N ARG A 561 6.59 33.25 -37.90
CA ARG A 561 8.06 33.31 -37.92
C ARG A 561 8.73 32.08 -37.35
N LEU A 562 8.13 31.52 -36.28
CA LEU A 562 8.70 30.39 -35.58
C LEU A 562 8.15 29.03 -36.03
N GLU A 563 7.08 29.01 -36.84
CA GLU A 563 6.40 27.80 -37.31
C GLU A 563 6.06 26.84 -36.15
N MET A 564 5.69 27.41 -34.97
CA MET A 564 5.34 26.66 -33.76
C MET A 564 3.85 26.38 -33.72
N THR A 565 3.46 25.40 -32.90
CA THR A 565 2.05 25.19 -32.55
C THR A 565 1.56 26.29 -31.58
N ASP A 566 0.27 26.65 -31.66
CA ASP A 566 -0.35 27.70 -30.84
C ASP A 566 -0.11 27.43 -29.33
N SER A 567 -0.21 26.18 -28.92
CA SER A 567 -0.03 25.74 -27.53
C SER A 567 1.40 25.97 -27.00
N LEU A 568 2.41 25.61 -27.78
CA LEU A 568 3.82 25.84 -27.44
C LEU A 568 4.14 27.32 -27.32
N LEU A 569 3.69 28.10 -28.30
CA LEU A 569 3.92 29.55 -28.32
C LEU A 569 3.24 30.21 -27.11
N GLN A 570 2.01 29.85 -26.77
CA GLN A 570 1.30 30.40 -25.63
C GLN A 570 2.01 30.04 -24.30
N ASN A 571 2.46 28.79 -24.15
CA ASN A 571 3.21 28.35 -22.99
C ASN A 571 4.55 29.11 -22.83
N ALA A 572 5.29 29.33 -23.96
CA ALA A 572 6.53 30.08 -23.92
C ALA A 572 6.32 31.55 -23.53
N LEU A 573 5.30 32.20 -24.10
CA LEU A 573 4.95 33.59 -23.77
C LEU A 573 4.54 33.71 -22.28
N THR A 574 3.73 32.78 -21.78
CA THR A 574 3.32 32.76 -20.37
C THR A 574 4.52 32.59 -19.45
N PHE A 575 5.46 31.71 -19.81
CA PHE A 575 6.71 31.52 -19.05
C PHE A 575 7.52 32.84 -18.96
N TRP A 576 7.80 33.49 -20.11
CA TRP A 576 8.59 34.71 -20.13
C TRP A 576 7.89 35.92 -19.49
N ILE A 577 6.56 35.98 -19.53
CA ILE A 577 5.76 36.98 -18.78
C ILE A 577 5.86 36.71 -17.28
N GLY A 578 5.80 35.45 -16.86
CA GLY A 578 5.98 35.06 -15.45
C GLY A 578 7.38 35.41 -14.90
N LYS A 579 8.42 35.35 -15.76
CA LYS A 579 9.78 35.76 -15.43
C LYS A 579 10.01 37.26 -15.51
N LEU A 580 8.99 38.06 -15.81
CA LEU A 580 9.07 39.54 -15.98
C LEU A 580 10.05 39.99 -17.07
N ILE A 581 10.19 39.21 -18.14
CA ILE A 581 11.03 39.49 -19.29
C ILE A 581 10.18 40.04 -20.44
N LEU A 582 8.97 39.53 -20.61
CA LEU A 582 7.99 40.00 -21.57
C LEU A 582 6.78 40.63 -20.89
N LYS A 583 6.19 41.64 -21.54
CA LYS A 583 4.93 42.28 -21.13
C LYS A 583 3.95 42.27 -22.30
N GLN A 584 2.70 41.90 -22.04
CA GLN A 584 1.63 42.04 -23.01
C GLN A 584 1.10 43.47 -23.01
N THR A 585 1.24 44.16 -24.14
CA THR A 585 0.90 45.58 -24.30
C THR A 585 -0.53 45.80 -24.80
N SER A 586 -1.05 44.88 -25.62
CA SER A 586 -2.40 44.93 -26.17
C SER A 586 -3.07 43.56 -26.13
N THR A 587 -4.40 43.55 -25.95
CA THR A 587 -5.20 42.32 -25.93
C THR A 587 -5.82 41.97 -27.27
N SER A 588 -5.92 42.95 -28.20
CA SER A 588 -6.61 42.71 -29.47
C SER A 588 -6.01 43.60 -30.60
N PRO A 589 -5.10 43.11 -31.42
CA PRO A 589 -4.40 41.83 -31.38
C PRO A 589 -3.43 41.74 -30.19
N PRO A 590 -3.16 40.52 -29.63
CA PRO A 590 -2.20 40.37 -28.55
C PRO A 590 -0.80 40.71 -29.02
N THR A 591 -0.20 41.75 -28.39
CA THR A 591 1.11 42.28 -28.72
C THR A 591 2.01 42.19 -27.50
N TYR A 592 3.24 41.76 -27.69
CA TYR A 592 4.23 41.53 -26.64
C TYR A 592 5.45 42.40 -26.86
N THR A 593 6.05 42.89 -25.75
CA THR A 593 7.27 43.72 -25.75
C THR A 593 8.23 43.24 -24.69
N VAL A 594 9.53 43.43 -24.91
CA VAL A 594 10.58 43.15 -23.92
C VAL A 594 10.56 44.25 -22.85
N LEU A 595 10.65 43.83 -21.58
CA LEU A 595 10.80 44.72 -20.43
C LEU A 595 12.31 44.94 -20.17
N GLU A 596 12.87 46.02 -20.72
CA GLU A 596 14.28 46.39 -20.54
C GLU A 596 14.54 46.86 -19.08
N THR A 597 13.59 47.62 -18.49
CA THR A 597 13.67 48.17 -17.13
C THR A 597 12.44 47.83 -16.35
N LEU A 598 12.62 47.43 -15.07
CA LEU A 598 11.52 47.25 -14.12
C LEU A 598 11.13 48.62 -13.53
N SER A 599 9.90 49.10 -13.78
CA SER A 599 9.37 50.29 -13.11
C SER A 599 9.01 49.96 -11.64
N ASP A 600 9.07 50.98 -10.76
CA ASP A 600 8.67 50.86 -9.35
C ASP A 600 7.23 50.37 -9.20
N GLU A 601 6.36 50.58 -10.19
CA GLU A 601 4.99 50.06 -10.23
C GLU A 601 4.94 48.57 -10.51
N ASP A 602 5.82 48.04 -11.35
CA ASP A 602 5.94 46.61 -11.65
C ASP A 602 6.60 45.85 -10.47
N ALA A 603 7.44 46.52 -9.69
CA ALA A 603 8.06 45.99 -8.48
C ALA A 603 7.16 46.12 -7.22
N ALA A 604 6.25 47.14 -7.17
CA ALA A 604 5.41 47.42 -5.98
C ALA A 604 4.12 46.57 -5.93
N HIS A 605 3.72 45.91 -6.99
CA HIS A 605 2.57 45.00 -7.05
C HIS A 605 2.92 43.56 -7.40
N PRO A 606 3.76 42.89 -6.59
CA PRO A 606 3.96 41.43 -6.76
C PRO A 606 2.68 40.65 -6.37
N GLY A 607 1.63 41.30 -5.86
CA GLY A 607 0.55 40.61 -5.16
C GLY A 607 -0.74 40.30 -5.92
N THR A 608 -0.99 40.89 -7.10
CA THR A 608 -2.30 40.66 -7.79
C THR A 608 -2.19 40.13 -9.21
N LEU A 609 -1.12 40.45 -9.95
CA LEU A 609 -0.86 39.85 -11.24
C LEU A 609 0.30 38.85 -11.17
N SER A 610 1.26 39.03 -10.24
CA SER A 610 2.45 38.20 -10.17
C SER A 610 2.22 36.86 -9.44
N ALA A 611 1.33 36.74 -8.46
CA ALA A 611 1.08 35.48 -7.81
C ALA A 611 0.33 34.50 -8.74
N ALA A 612 -0.60 34.99 -9.55
CA ALA A 612 -1.25 34.19 -10.59
C ALA A 612 -0.30 33.86 -11.74
N ASN A 613 0.61 34.79 -12.12
CA ASN A 613 1.58 34.58 -13.19
C ASN A 613 2.81 33.79 -12.73
N ALA A 614 3.26 33.95 -11.48
CA ALA A 614 4.29 33.09 -10.89
C ALA A 614 3.79 31.66 -10.67
N ALA A 615 2.56 31.49 -10.19
CA ALA A 615 1.92 30.18 -10.12
C ALA A 615 1.68 29.58 -11.52
N ALA A 616 1.34 30.39 -12.51
CA ALA A 616 1.22 29.95 -13.92
C ALA A 616 2.60 29.64 -14.54
N ALA A 617 3.67 30.36 -14.16
CA ALA A 617 5.03 30.08 -14.59
C ALA A 617 5.62 28.84 -13.88
N GLU A 618 5.32 28.64 -12.59
CA GLU A 618 5.62 27.36 -11.89
C GLU A 618 4.82 26.20 -12.47
N VAL A 619 3.56 26.40 -12.82
CA VAL A 619 2.76 25.41 -13.53
C VAL A 619 3.29 25.19 -14.95
N ALA A 620 3.79 26.21 -15.65
CA ALA A 620 4.40 26.07 -16.96
C ALA A 620 5.81 25.43 -16.92
N THR A 621 6.57 25.61 -15.85
CA THR A 621 7.82 24.88 -15.60
C THR A 621 7.58 23.45 -15.08
N ALA A 622 6.56 23.25 -14.26
CA ALA A 622 6.13 21.93 -13.81
C ALA A 622 5.39 21.14 -14.92
N ALA A 623 4.77 21.84 -15.87
CA ALA A 623 4.16 21.32 -17.07
C ALA A 623 5.12 21.28 -18.29
N ALA A 624 6.44 21.13 -18.07
CA ALA A 624 7.28 20.57 -19.11
C ALA A 624 6.69 19.20 -19.44
N ALA A 625 6.00 19.10 -20.58
CA ALA A 625 5.37 17.86 -21.04
C ALA A 625 6.38 16.71 -20.89
N PRO A 626 5.96 15.53 -20.46
CA PRO A 626 6.88 14.39 -20.36
C PRO A 626 7.58 14.21 -21.70
N ALA A 627 8.88 13.94 -21.67
CA ALA A 627 9.68 13.81 -22.89
C ALA A 627 9.23 12.61 -23.74
N VAL A 628 8.64 11.62 -23.10
CA VAL A 628 8.08 10.39 -23.68
C VAL A 628 6.60 10.60 -23.93
N LEU A 629 6.16 10.32 -25.17
CA LEU A 629 4.73 10.33 -25.53
C LEU A 629 3.97 9.23 -24.77
N SER A 630 2.85 9.58 -24.19
CA SER A 630 1.92 8.61 -23.62
C SER A 630 1.39 7.66 -24.70
N GLU A 631 0.90 6.47 -24.30
CA GLU A 631 0.28 5.53 -25.25
C GLU A 631 -0.89 6.18 -26.01
N HIS A 632 -1.62 7.05 -25.33
CA HIS A 632 -2.73 7.79 -25.93
C HIS A 632 -2.25 8.78 -26.98
N GLU A 633 -1.21 9.55 -26.72
CA GLU A 633 -0.60 10.49 -27.67
C GLU A 633 0.02 9.79 -28.87
N VAL A 634 0.71 8.67 -28.65
CA VAL A 634 1.23 7.81 -29.74
C VAL A 634 0.08 7.24 -30.59
N ALA A 635 -1.02 6.86 -29.97
CA ALA A 635 -2.19 6.42 -30.69
C ALA A 635 -2.84 7.55 -31.49
N GLN A 636 -2.91 8.76 -30.92
CA GLN A 636 -3.40 9.96 -31.61
C GLN A 636 -2.54 10.35 -32.80
N GLU A 637 -1.20 10.45 -32.63
CA GLU A 637 -0.27 10.75 -33.72
C GLU A 637 -0.41 9.75 -34.87
N LYS A 638 -0.50 8.48 -34.55
CA LYS A 638 -0.76 7.43 -35.55
C LYS A 638 -2.16 7.55 -36.16
N MET A 639 -3.17 7.97 -35.40
CA MET A 639 -4.52 8.17 -35.92
C MET A 639 -4.66 9.42 -36.77
N GLU A 640 -3.86 10.45 -36.56
CA GLU A 640 -3.86 11.66 -37.37
C GLU A 640 -3.60 11.36 -38.85
N VAL A 641 -2.78 10.34 -39.15
CA VAL A 641 -2.59 9.83 -40.51
C VAL A 641 -3.91 9.36 -41.13
N TYR A 642 -4.81 8.83 -40.31
CA TYR A 642 -6.13 8.38 -40.78
C TYR A 642 -7.19 9.47 -40.78
N SER A 643 -6.93 10.64 -40.21
CA SER A 643 -7.83 11.80 -40.17
C SER A 643 -8.35 12.18 -41.57
N GLN A 644 -7.45 12.24 -42.54
CA GLN A 644 -7.79 12.55 -43.91
C GLN A 644 -8.74 11.52 -44.53
N TYR A 645 -8.60 10.25 -44.21
CA TYR A 645 -9.53 9.19 -44.63
C TYR A 645 -10.91 9.38 -44.00
N VAL A 646 -10.96 9.71 -42.70
CA VAL A 646 -12.23 9.96 -41.99
C VAL A 646 -12.94 11.18 -42.57
N VAL A 647 -12.22 12.28 -42.76
CA VAL A 647 -12.77 13.50 -43.36
C VAL A 647 -13.24 13.21 -44.79
N GLY A 648 -12.45 12.49 -45.60
CA GLY A 648 -12.83 12.09 -46.94
C GLY A 648 -14.10 11.21 -46.98
N MET A 649 -14.25 10.28 -46.04
CA MET A 649 -15.46 9.44 -45.93
C MET A 649 -16.67 10.26 -45.51
N LEU A 650 -16.55 11.14 -44.51
CA LEU A 650 -17.64 12.01 -44.07
C LEU A 650 -18.04 13.04 -45.10
N THR A 651 -17.10 13.51 -45.94
CA THR A 651 -17.36 14.43 -47.05
C THR A 651 -18.16 13.74 -48.16
N ASN A 652 -17.78 12.52 -48.55
CA ASN A 652 -18.39 11.80 -49.65
C ASN A 652 -19.63 10.99 -49.27
N GLY A 653 -19.66 10.44 -48.04
CA GLY A 653 -20.69 9.53 -47.54
C GLY A 653 -21.72 10.18 -46.62
N GLY A 654 -21.50 11.44 -46.21
CA GLY A 654 -22.36 12.13 -45.24
C GLY A 654 -22.18 11.65 -43.78
N PRO A 655 -23.10 12.04 -42.89
CA PRO A 655 -23.01 11.68 -41.48
C PRO A 655 -23.03 10.16 -41.27
N MET A 656 -22.08 9.64 -40.47
CA MET A 656 -21.90 8.19 -40.25
C MET A 656 -21.76 7.83 -38.76
N PRO A 657 -22.27 6.66 -38.31
CA PRO A 657 -22.04 6.14 -36.98
C PRO A 657 -20.61 5.56 -36.88
N LEU A 658 -20.07 5.50 -35.64
CA LEU A 658 -18.72 4.98 -35.34
C LEU A 658 -18.44 3.63 -36.01
N GLN A 659 -19.35 2.68 -35.89
CA GLN A 659 -19.17 1.32 -36.44
C GLN A 659 -18.98 1.32 -37.98
N GLN A 660 -19.66 2.20 -38.69
CA GLN A 660 -19.53 2.32 -40.13
C GLN A 660 -18.19 2.94 -40.52
N ILE A 661 -17.70 3.95 -39.74
CA ILE A 661 -16.38 4.55 -39.94
C ILE A 661 -15.29 3.49 -39.73
N VAL A 662 -15.36 2.70 -38.68
CA VAL A 662 -14.39 1.60 -38.40
C VAL A 662 -14.41 0.58 -39.56
N MET A 663 -15.58 0.16 -40.03
CA MET A 663 -15.71 -0.80 -41.10
C MET A 663 -15.10 -0.26 -42.41
N MET A 664 -15.35 1.00 -42.71
CA MET A 664 -14.80 1.66 -43.90
C MET A 664 -13.30 1.84 -43.83
N LEU A 665 -12.75 2.22 -42.64
CA LEU A 665 -11.31 2.31 -42.43
C LEU A 665 -10.61 0.95 -42.64
N LYS A 666 -11.20 -0.14 -42.13
CA LYS A 666 -10.68 -1.48 -42.34
C LYS A 666 -10.67 -1.92 -43.81
N LEU A 667 -11.57 -1.37 -44.63
CA LEU A 667 -11.66 -1.69 -46.06
C LEU A 667 -10.79 -0.79 -46.92
N THR A 668 -10.61 0.49 -46.55
CA THR A 668 -9.94 1.50 -47.41
C THR A 668 -8.46 1.64 -47.15
N VAL A 669 -7.99 1.29 -45.92
CA VAL A 669 -6.58 1.41 -45.57
C VAL A 669 -5.81 0.19 -46.06
N ALA A 670 -4.82 0.42 -46.93
CA ALA A 670 -3.90 -0.63 -47.42
C ALA A 670 -3.02 -1.12 -46.26
N GLY A 671 -3.28 -2.30 -45.72
CA GLY A 671 -2.60 -2.86 -44.55
C GLY A 671 -3.52 -3.08 -43.33
N GLY A 672 -4.82 -2.64 -43.43
CA GLY A 672 -5.81 -2.73 -42.37
C GLY A 672 -5.70 -1.61 -41.34
N PHE A 673 -6.80 -1.39 -40.61
CA PHE A 673 -6.85 -0.41 -39.50
C PHE A 673 -6.54 -1.12 -38.18
N PRO A 674 -5.41 -0.80 -37.50
CA PRO A 674 -4.91 -1.57 -36.36
C PRO A 674 -5.59 -1.24 -35.02
N PHE A 675 -6.41 -0.15 -34.97
CA PHE A 675 -6.98 0.36 -33.73
C PHE A 675 -8.37 -0.20 -33.43
N GLY A 676 -8.75 -0.22 -32.15
CA GLY A 676 -10.04 -0.67 -31.65
C GLY A 676 -11.15 0.40 -31.80
N ASN A 677 -12.38 0.01 -31.51
CA ASN A 677 -13.52 0.91 -31.58
C ASN A 677 -13.46 2.02 -30.52
N GLU A 678 -12.90 1.73 -29.36
CA GLU A 678 -12.79 2.70 -28.25
C GLU A 678 -11.75 3.75 -28.53
N GLU A 679 -10.59 3.36 -29.04
CA GLU A 679 -9.51 4.27 -29.41
C GLU A 679 -9.95 5.25 -30.51
N LEU A 680 -10.62 4.75 -31.54
CA LEU A 680 -11.16 5.63 -32.58
C LEU A 680 -12.28 6.54 -32.06
N LYS A 681 -13.08 6.07 -31.09
CA LYS A 681 -14.11 6.87 -30.46
C LYS A 681 -13.50 8.06 -29.70
N LEU A 682 -12.48 7.81 -28.89
CA LEU A 682 -11.75 8.85 -28.15
C LEU A 682 -11.17 9.89 -29.12
N TYR A 683 -10.52 9.44 -30.18
CA TYR A 683 -9.98 10.32 -31.20
C TYR A 683 -11.05 11.20 -31.86
N LEU A 684 -12.17 10.62 -32.26
CA LEU A 684 -13.28 11.39 -32.87
C LEU A 684 -13.93 12.35 -31.89
N GLU A 685 -14.03 12.02 -30.61
CA GLU A 685 -14.51 12.92 -29.55
C GLU A 685 -13.60 14.14 -29.39
N GLU A 686 -12.31 13.94 -29.58
CA GLU A 686 -11.32 15.01 -29.49
C GLU A 686 -11.36 15.91 -30.73
N GLU A 687 -11.52 15.36 -31.93
CA GLU A 687 -11.77 16.13 -33.15
C GLU A 687 -13.08 16.92 -33.07
N VAL A 688 -14.09 16.41 -32.33
CA VAL A 688 -15.31 17.15 -32.03
C VAL A 688 -15.06 18.30 -31.08
N ARG A 689 -14.22 18.10 -30.02
CA ARG A 689 -13.81 19.18 -29.12
C ARG A 689 -12.97 20.24 -29.82
N GLY A 690 -12.08 19.82 -30.75
CA GLY A 690 -11.27 20.70 -31.57
C GLY A 690 -12.11 21.45 -32.65
N GLY A 691 -13.40 21.15 -32.76
CA GLY A 691 -14.33 21.86 -33.63
C GLY A 691 -14.24 21.49 -35.10
N LYS A 692 -13.50 20.47 -35.48
CA LYS A 692 -13.39 19.96 -36.86
C LYS A 692 -14.58 19.06 -37.22
N LEU A 693 -15.12 18.33 -36.27
CA LEU A 693 -16.27 17.46 -36.39
C LEU A 693 -17.41 17.89 -35.47
N ASP A 694 -18.63 17.46 -35.79
CA ASP A 694 -19.80 17.63 -34.93
C ASP A 694 -20.46 16.26 -34.71
N PHE A 695 -20.92 16.01 -33.48
CA PHE A 695 -21.57 14.77 -33.09
C PHE A 695 -23.01 15.02 -32.71
N ALA A 696 -23.96 14.57 -33.53
CA ALA A 696 -25.37 14.72 -33.27
C ALA A 696 -26.14 13.44 -33.60
N GLY A 697 -27.00 13.00 -32.67
CA GLY A 697 -27.86 11.83 -32.87
C GLY A 697 -27.11 10.50 -33.08
N GLY A 698 -25.89 10.34 -32.52
CA GLY A 698 -25.09 9.13 -32.71
C GLY A 698 -24.30 9.07 -34.02
N LEU A 699 -24.28 10.15 -34.77
CA LEU A 699 -23.62 10.29 -36.07
C LEU A 699 -22.53 11.39 -35.99
N TYR A 700 -21.37 11.13 -36.58
CA TYR A 700 -20.32 12.12 -36.80
C TYR A 700 -20.52 12.80 -38.14
N LYS A 701 -20.36 14.12 -38.18
CA LYS A 701 -20.43 14.93 -39.39
C LYS A 701 -19.34 16.01 -39.38
N ILE A 702 -18.99 16.52 -40.55
CA ILE A 702 -18.05 17.64 -40.68
C ILE A 702 -18.76 18.92 -40.25
N LYS A 703 -18.11 19.72 -39.46
CA LYS A 703 -18.56 21.06 -39.09
C LYS A 703 -18.15 22.00 -40.23
N HIS A 704 -19.13 22.59 -40.91
CA HIS A 704 -18.90 23.58 -41.97
C HIS A 704 -18.66 24.97 -41.40
#